data_168be28df3359059c498afb8c23c0343
#
_entry.id   168be28df3359059c498afb8c23c0343
#
_cell.length_a   1.000
_cell.length_b   1.000
_cell.length_c   1.000
_cell.angle_alpha   90.00
_cell.angle_beta   90.00
_cell.angle_gamma   90.00
#
_symmetry.space_group_name_H-M   'P 1'
#
loop_
_entity.id
_entity.type
_entity.pdbx_description
1 polymer ?
#
loop_
_entity_poly.entity_id
_entity_poly.type
_entity_poly.pdbx_seq_one_letter_code
_entity_poly.pdbx_strand_id
1 'polypeptide(L)'
;MVSTIRWEHGADGIVLLTLDHPGRSANVMNDEFGASLVVTVERLEAERDQITGVILTSAKKTFFAGGDLEALLRLTPADAESSQADTRRLKNAVRRLETFGRPVVAAINGSALGGGLELALGCHHRIVLDNPAIEIGFPEVTLGLLPGCGGVVRTVRLLGVADALVNWLVRGQRRRPQDALANGLVDEIAADEASMMDAARAWIAANPDATQPYDRKGYKIPGGTPSTPALAAQLPAMPALLRKQLKGAPYPAPRNILAAAVEGAQVDLETAFTIEGRYFTELTTGRIAENMIKALFFDVQTAGARDVGDGHPPVRRVAVVGAGMMGAAIAYVCARAGMDVVLKDVTVEGAVRGKAYSVGLLDKAVARGKSTADDRDAVLARIQATDDLADLAGVDLVIEAVFEDPTLKHKVYAEIEQVAPDALIASNTSTLPITMLAEGVSKPGEFVGLHFFSPVDKMPLVEVIRGERTTEATLQRALGVVRRLRKTPIVVNDSRGFFTSRVIGTFTNEGVSMLAEGIPAATIEQASSQAGYPAPVLALMDELTLTLPRKIRQETAAATVAAGGTWHPHAADAVIDRMIDEFGRPGRSGGAGFYDYQDGKRAGLWPGLRENFGGTNLDTPFEDLQERMLFIEAVESVRCLEEGVLDSVVDANVGSILGIGYPAWTGGVLQYINQYEGGLPGFIARARVLAERYGDRFSPPQLLVAKADRGELFE
;
A
#
# COMPACT_ATOMS: atom_id res chain seq x y z
N MET A 1 -35.66 13.06 4.31
CA MET A 1 -34.38 12.34 4.06
C MET A 1 -34.70 10.88 3.79
N VAL A 2 -34.06 10.29 2.81
CA VAL A 2 -34.19 8.84 2.56
C VAL A 2 -33.38 8.13 3.64
N SER A 3 -34.01 7.17 4.36
CA SER A 3 -33.31 6.44 5.42
C SER A 3 -32.29 5.48 4.83
N THR A 4 -31.09 5.41 5.41
CA THR A 4 -30.05 4.43 5.09
C THR A 4 -30.15 3.15 5.92
N ILE A 5 -31.15 3.06 6.80
CA ILE A 5 -31.45 1.93 7.67
C ILE A 5 -32.92 1.55 7.49
N ARG A 6 -33.15 0.32 7.03
CA ARG A 6 -34.49 -0.25 6.95
C ARG A 6 -34.89 -0.84 8.31
N TRP A 7 -36.14 -0.71 8.66
CA TRP A 7 -36.71 -1.17 9.92
C TRP A 7 -37.79 -2.23 9.69
N GLU A 8 -37.61 -3.40 10.24
CA GLU A 8 -38.63 -4.46 10.22
C GLU A 8 -38.86 -4.96 11.65
N HIS A 9 -40.12 -4.96 12.13
CA HIS A 9 -40.48 -5.42 13.45
C HIS A 9 -41.13 -6.81 13.34
N GLY A 10 -40.46 -7.85 13.85
CA GLY A 10 -40.89 -9.21 13.81
C GLY A 10 -42.03 -9.50 14.83
N ALA A 11 -42.80 -10.56 14.58
CA ALA A 11 -43.84 -11.03 15.50
C ALA A 11 -43.27 -11.52 16.86
N ASP A 12 -41.96 -11.83 16.90
CA ASP A 12 -41.18 -12.20 18.08
C ASP A 12 -40.71 -11.01 18.93
N GLY A 13 -41.09 -9.79 18.51
CA GLY A 13 -40.65 -8.54 19.14
C GLY A 13 -39.22 -8.14 18.80
N ILE A 14 -38.53 -8.86 17.91
CA ILE A 14 -37.19 -8.51 17.46
C ILE A 14 -37.29 -7.50 16.33
N VAL A 15 -36.52 -6.42 16.43
CA VAL A 15 -36.36 -5.43 15.37
C VAL A 15 -35.14 -5.80 14.52
N LEU A 16 -35.37 -6.01 13.21
CA LEU A 16 -34.30 -6.16 12.24
C LEU A 16 -33.98 -4.80 11.61
N LEU A 17 -32.76 -4.32 11.86
CA LEU A 17 -32.19 -3.13 11.25
C LEU A 17 -31.28 -3.54 10.11
N THR A 18 -31.69 -3.24 8.88
CA THR A 18 -30.90 -3.57 7.69
C THR A 18 -30.24 -2.31 7.14
N LEU A 19 -28.91 -2.29 7.19
CA LEU A 19 -28.11 -1.21 6.61
C LEU A 19 -28.20 -1.26 5.09
N ASP A 20 -28.75 -0.21 4.47
CA ASP A 20 -28.97 -0.15 3.03
C ASP A 20 -28.90 1.30 2.52
N HIS A 21 -27.69 1.79 2.27
CA HIS A 21 -27.50 3.15 1.73
C HIS A 21 -27.98 3.19 0.27
N PRO A 22 -29.05 3.94 -0.06
CA PRO A 22 -29.56 4.04 -1.41
C PRO A 22 -28.52 4.60 -2.38
N GLY A 23 -28.41 3.99 -3.57
CA GLY A 23 -27.52 4.47 -4.64
C GLY A 23 -26.02 4.23 -4.43
N ARG A 24 -25.62 3.64 -3.29
CA ARG A 24 -24.22 3.25 -3.05
C ARG A 24 -24.05 1.73 -3.06
N SER A 25 -22.90 1.26 -3.51
CA SER A 25 -22.54 -0.18 -3.52
C SER A 25 -22.17 -0.71 -2.13
N ALA A 26 -21.84 0.17 -1.17
CA ALA A 26 -21.46 -0.14 0.18
C ALA A 26 -22.09 0.85 1.18
N ASN A 27 -22.30 0.42 2.42
CA ASN A 27 -22.64 1.30 3.52
C ASN A 27 -21.38 2.01 4.01
N VAL A 28 -21.47 3.32 4.25
CA VAL A 28 -20.39 4.17 4.74
C VAL A 28 -20.88 5.09 5.84
N MET A 29 -19.99 5.47 6.74
CA MET A 29 -20.26 6.35 7.87
C MET A 29 -20.16 7.81 7.41
N ASN A 30 -21.28 8.33 6.90
CA ASN A 30 -21.44 9.69 6.43
C ASN A 30 -22.59 10.39 7.18
N ASP A 31 -22.87 11.65 6.85
CA ASP A 31 -23.91 12.45 7.50
C ASP A 31 -25.31 11.84 7.36
N GLU A 32 -25.63 11.25 6.20
CA GLU A 32 -26.93 10.62 5.95
C GLU A 32 -27.12 9.37 6.84
N PHE A 33 -26.07 8.57 6.98
CA PHE A 33 -26.08 7.44 7.91
C PHE A 33 -26.17 7.91 9.35
N GLY A 34 -25.40 8.92 9.75
CA GLY A 34 -25.43 9.50 11.10
C GLY A 34 -26.82 10.00 11.47
N ALA A 35 -27.49 10.73 10.57
CA ALA A 35 -28.85 11.20 10.77
C ALA A 35 -29.86 10.03 10.87
N SER A 36 -29.75 9.02 9.99
CA SER A 36 -30.58 7.82 10.02
C SER A 36 -30.41 7.02 11.30
N LEU A 37 -29.17 6.89 11.79
CA LEU A 37 -28.87 6.19 13.04
C LEU A 37 -29.49 6.89 14.26
N VAL A 38 -29.39 8.22 14.35
CA VAL A 38 -30.01 9.00 15.43
C VAL A 38 -31.52 8.78 15.47
N VAL A 39 -32.21 8.92 14.32
CA VAL A 39 -33.67 8.70 14.22
C VAL A 39 -34.03 7.24 14.56
N THR A 40 -33.22 6.28 14.11
CA THR A 40 -33.45 4.87 14.41
C THR A 40 -33.33 4.58 15.90
N VAL A 41 -32.32 5.14 16.57
CA VAL A 41 -32.13 4.95 18.02
C VAL A 41 -33.24 5.65 18.80
N GLU A 42 -33.67 6.85 18.41
CA GLU A 42 -34.82 7.54 19.02
C GLU A 42 -36.10 6.69 18.93
N ARG A 43 -36.32 6.06 17.78
CA ARG A 43 -37.45 5.16 17.59
C ARG A 43 -37.34 3.89 18.45
N LEU A 44 -36.14 3.28 18.54
CA LEU A 44 -35.89 2.13 19.42
C LEU A 44 -36.24 2.47 20.89
N GLU A 45 -35.79 3.62 21.35
CA GLU A 45 -36.06 4.09 22.72
C GLU A 45 -37.57 4.33 22.96
N ALA A 46 -38.26 4.92 21.98
CA ALA A 46 -39.70 5.19 22.08
C ALA A 46 -40.55 3.90 22.05
N GLU A 47 -40.16 2.89 21.29
CA GLU A 47 -40.85 1.60 21.15
C GLU A 47 -40.29 0.50 22.07
N ARG A 48 -39.39 0.83 23.00
CA ARG A 48 -38.59 -0.11 23.82
C ARG A 48 -39.39 -1.22 24.50
N ASP A 49 -40.58 -0.90 25.02
CA ASP A 49 -41.39 -1.86 25.75
C ASP A 49 -42.03 -2.95 24.86
N GLN A 50 -42.07 -2.70 23.54
CA GLN A 50 -42.54 -3.63 22.51
C GLN A 50 -41.39 -4.44 21.89
N ILE A 51 -40.14 -4.10 22.21
CA ILE A 51 -38.93 -4.70 21.62
C ILE A 51 -38.29 -5.68 22.58
N THR A 52 -38.07 -6.92 22.12
CA THR A 52 -37.33 -7.96 22.86
C THR A 52 -35.84 -7.93 22.55
N GLY A 53 -35.43 -7.45 21.38
CA GLY A 53 -34.05 -7.33 20.97
C GLY A 53 -33.91 -6.72 19.58
N VAL A 54 -32.68 -6.45 19.16
CA VAL A 54 -32.34 -5.84 17.88
C VAL A 54 -31.29 -6.67 17.16
N ILE A 55 -31.49 -6.93 15.88
CA ILE A 55 -30.48 -7.51 14.99
C ILE A 55 -30.09 -6.46 13.95
N LEU A 56 -28.79 -6.20 13.82
CA LEU A 56 -28.23 -5.29 12.84
C LEU A 56 -27.51 -6.09 11.75
N THR A 57 -27.88 -5.91 10.49
CA THR A 57 -27.30 -6.58 9.33
C THR A 57 -27.20 -5.64 8.12
N SER A 58 -26.73 -6.11 6.97
CA SER A 58 -26.56 -5.32 5.75
C SER A 58 -27.26 -5.94 4.54
N ALA A 59 -27.82 -5.09 3.67
CA ALA A 59 -28.32 -5.47 2.36
C ALA A 59 -27.23 -5.49 1.27
N LYS A 60 -25.99 -5.06 1.61
CA LYS A 60 -24.88 -4.95 0.67
C LYS A 60 -23.97 -6.18 0.77
N LYS A 61 -23.04 -6.34 -0.21
CA LYS A 61 -22.00 -7.38 -0.17
C LYS A 61 -21.01 -7.19 1.00
N THR A 62 -20.89 -5.96 1.51
CA THR A 62 -20.13 -5.65 2.73
C THR A 62 -21.10 -5.35 3.85
N PHE A 63 -20.75 -5.69 5.07
CA PHE A 63 -21.51 -5.23 6.23
C PHE A 63 -21.44 -3.71 6.32
N PHE A 64 -20.22 -3.16 6.35
CA PHE A 64 -19.98 -1.73 6.36
C PHE A 64 -18.53 -1.40 5.99
N ALA A 65 -18.30 -0.44 5.10
CA ALA A 65 -16.99 -0.19 4.50
C ALA A 65 -16.11 0.84 5.21
N GLY A 66 -16.58 1.45 6.31
CA GLY A 66 -15.83 2.45 7.08
C GLY A 66 -16.34 3.87 6.90
N GLY A 67 -15.48 4.87 7.16
CA GLY A 67 -15.80 6.30 7.04
C GLY A 67 -15.91 6.79 5.60
N ASP A 68 -16.57 7.95 5.41
CA ASP A 68 -16.62 8.64 4.12
C ASP A 68 -15.31 9.41 3.88
N LEU A 69 -14.40 8.80 3.13
CA LEU A 69 -13.08 9.37 2.87
C LEU A 69 -13.13 10.64 2.01
N GLU A 70 -14.17 10.81 1.16
CA GLU A 70 -14.37 12.05 0.40
C GLU A 70 -14.70 13.23 1.32
N ALA A 71 -15.53 13.00 2.32
CA ALA A 71 -15.83 14.01 3.33
C ALA A 71 -14.59 14.38 4.15
N LEU A 72 -13.79 13.39 4.53
CA LEU A 72 -12.56 13.60 5.30
C LEU A 72 -11.51 14.42 4.53
N LEU A 73 -11.38 14.23 3.20
CA LEU A 73 -10.46 15.02 2.37
C LEU A 73 -10.78 16.53 2.33
N ARG A 74 -12.01 16.92 2.64
CA ARG A 74 -12.42 18.33 2.60
C ARG A 74 -12.17 19.05 3.92
N LEU A 75 -11.83 18.33 4.98
CA LEU A 75 -11.62 18.89 6.30
C LEU A 75 -10.30 19.68 6.33
N THR A 76 -10.38 20.86 6.88
CA THR A 76 -9.25 21.76 7.14
C THR A 76 -9.10 21.98 8.64
N PRO A 77 -7.98 22.57 9.11
CA PRO A 77 -7.86 22.96 10.50
C PRO A 77 -8.97 23.90 11.03
N ALA A 78 -9.62 24.67 10.15
CA ALA A 78 -10.76 25.50 10.50
C ALA A 78 -12.03 24.70 10.86
N ASP A 79 -12.14 23.47 10.38
CA ASP A 79 -13.28 22.58 10.60
C ASP A 79 -13.14 21.71 11.86
N ALA A 80 -12.08 21.90 12.65
CA ALA A 80 -11.76 21.02 13.79
C ALA A 80 -12.91 20.95 14.82
N GLU A 81 -13.56 22.06 15.14
CA GLU A 81 -14.65 22.10 16.11
C GLU A 81 -15.91 21.39 15.60
N SER A 82 -16.30 21.66 14.36
CA SER A 82 -17.47 21.02 13.74
C SER A 82 -17.25 19.51 13.55
N SER A 83 -16.09 19.09 13.06
CA SER A 83 -15.71 17.69 12.92
C SER A 83 -15.74 16.93 14.26
N GLN A 84 -15.26 17.56 15.34
CA GLN A 84 -15.35 16.99 16.68
C GLN A 84 -16.79 16.86 17.15
N ALA A 85 -17.65 17.85 16.88
CA ALA A 85 -19.05 17.82 17.24
C ALA A 85 -19.81 16.72 16.50
N ASP A 86 -19.58 16.54 15.20
CA ASP A 86 -20.20 15.50 14.39
C ASP A 86 -19.77 14.10 14.82
N THR A 87 -18.46 13.90 15.06
CA THR A 87 -17.93 12.65 15.59
C THR A 87 -18.55 12.31 16.96
N ARG A 88 -18.71 13.31 17.83
CA ARG A 88 -19.37 13.13 19.14
C ARG A 88 -20.84 12.74 18.99
N ARG A 89 -21.58 13.39 18.08
CA ARG A 89 -22.99 13.07 17.80
C ARG A 89 -23.15 11.61 17.39
N LEU A 90 -22.27 11.12 16.51
CA LEU A 90 -22.27 9.75 16.03
C LEU A 90 -21.92 8.75 17.15
N LYS A 91 -20.88 9.03 17.94
CA LYS A 91 -20.51 8.22 19.12
C LYS A 91 -21.66 8.11 20.11
N ASN A 92 -22.34 9.23 20.35
CA ASN A 92 -23.50 9.25 21.25
C ASN A 92 -24.65 8.38 20.72
N ALA A 93 -24.92 8.39 19.41
CA ALA A 93 -25.95 7.53 18.84
C ALA A 93 -25.59 6.03 18.98
N VAL A 94 -24.34 5.65 18.72
CA VAL A 94 -23.88 4.28 18.94
C VAL A 94 -23.94 3.94 20.43
N ARG A 95 -23.59 4.86 21.33
CA ARG A 95 -23.65 4.64 22.78
C ARG A 95 -25.09 4.45 23.28
N ARG A 96 -26.05 5.22 22.78
CA ARG A 96 -27.47 5.05 23.08
C ARG A 96 -27.99 3.68 22.61
N LEU A 97 -27.56 3.20 21.43
CA LEU A 97 -27.85 1.83 20.98
C LEU A 97 -27.30 0.79 21.94
N GLU A 98 -26.06 0.98 22.39
CA GLU A 98 -25.34 0.11 23.33
C GLU A 98 -25.99 0.06 24.72
N THR A 99 -26.60 1.15 25.16
CA THR A 99 -27.26 1.28 26.48
C THR A 99 -28.80 1.27 26.38
N PHE A 100 -29.33 0.86 25.27
CA PHE A 100 -30.77 0.86 24.97
C PHE A 100 -31.59 0.00 25.97
N GLY A 101 -30.94 -0.97 26.64
CA GLY A 101 -31.57 -1.81 27.66
C GLY A 101 -32.33 -3.01 27.08
N ARG A 102 -32.02 -3.38 25.85
CA ARG A 102 -32.40 -4.64 25.21
C ARG A 102 -31.17 -5.19 24.47
N PRO A 103 -31.08 -6.51 24.26
CA PRO A 103 -29.97 -7.11 23.53
C PRO A 103 -29.91 -6.61 22.08
N VAL A 104 -28.70 -6.27 21.63
CA VAL A 104 -28.40 -5.87 20.26
C VAL A 104 -27.32 -6.79 19.71
N VAL A 105 -27.58 -7.45 18.57
CA VAL A 105 -26.67 -8.38 17.92
C VAL A 105 -26.28 -7.86 16.54
N ALA A 106 -24.98 -7.83 16.24
CA ALA A 106 -24.49 -7.59 14.91
C ALA A 106 -24.39 -8.91 14.13
N ALA A 107 -25.22 -9.07 13.12
CA ALA A 107 -25.18 -10.18 12.16
C ALA A 107 -24.34 -9.75 10.94
N ILE A 108 -23.03 -10.04 10.99
CA ILE A 108 -22.01 -9.53 10.06
C ILE A 108 -21.96 -10.45 8.84
N ASN A 109 -22.74 -10.12 7.81
CA ASN A 109 -22.88 -10.89 6.59
C ASN A 109 -21.87 -10.53 5.49
N GLY A 110 -20.93 -9.61 5.77
CA GLY A 110 -19.89 -9.14 4.85
C GLY A 110 -18.75 -8.47 5.60
N SER A 111 -17.76 -7.92 4.88
CA SER A 111 -16.63 -7.24 5.53
C SER A 111 -17.08 -6.07 6.40
N ALA A 112 -16.55 -6.01 7.63
CA ALA A 112 -16.76 -4.94 8.60
C ALA A 112 -15.41 -4.25 8.88
N LEU A 113 -15.19 -3.11 8.24
CA LEU A 113 -13.93 -2.39 8.30
C LEU A 113 -14.12 -1.00 8.92
N GLY A 114 -13.17 -0.58 9.74
CA GLY A 114 -13.17 0.74 10.34
C GLY A 114 -14.48 1.04 11.07
N GLY A 115 -15.16 2.13 10.70
CA GLY A 115 -16.47 2.49 11.25
C GLY A 115 -17.50 1.36 11.25
N GLY A 116 -17.39 0.37 10.35
CA GLY A 116 -18.25 -0.79 10.34
C GLY A 116 -17.99 -1.73 11.51
N LEU A 117 -16.74 -1.95 11.86
CA LEU A 117 -16.39 -2.71 13.06
C LEU A 117 -16.69 -1.90 14.33
N GLU A 118 -16.51 -0.58 14.31
CA GLU A 118 -16.89 0.31 15.41
C GLU A 118 -18.38 0.22 15.75
N LEU A 119 -19.23 0.20 14.71
CA LEU A 119 -20.67 0.00 14.86
C LEU A 119 -21.01 -1.39 15.42
N ALA A 120 -20.34 -2.43 14.92
CA ALA A 120 -20.51 -3.80 15.42
C ALA A 120 -20.06 -3.94 16.89
N LEU A 121 -19.01 -3.22 17.32
CA LEU A 121 -18.57 -3.18 18.72
C LEU A 121 -19.54 -2.44 19.64
N GLY A 122 -20.40 -1.58 19.11
CA GLY A 122 -21.54 -1.00 19.81
C GLY A 122 -22.71 -1.97 20.00
N CYS A 123 -22.65 -3.20 19.44
CA CYS A 123 -23.60 -4.27 19.69
C CYS A 123 -23.09 -5.20 20.79
N HIS A 124 -24.00 -5.85 21.53
CA HIS A 124 -23.65 -6.73 22.66
C HIS A 124 -23.01 -8.04 22.22
N HIS A 125 -23.35 -8.53 21.01
CA HIS A 125 -22.84 -9.78 20.45
C HIS A 125 -22.61 -9.63 18.94
N ARG A 126 -21.59 -10.27 18.40
CA ARG A 126 -21.13 -10.19 17.01
C ARG A 126 -21.01 -11.59 16.42
N ILE A 127 -21.90 -11.90 15.46
CA ILE A 127 -21.88 -13.16 14.72
C ILE A 127 -21.43 -12.86 13.30
N VAL A 128 -20.45 -13.58 12.77
CA VAL A 128 -19.94 -13.39 11.40
C VAL A 128 -20.11 -14.66 10.58
N LEU A 129 -20.34 -14.51 9.27
CA LEU A 129 -20.39 -15.63 8.34
C LEU A 129 -19.00 -16.28 8.16
N ASP A 130 -18.95 -17.60 8.08
CA ASP A 130 -17.74 -18.36 7.73
C ASP A 130 -17.44 -18.25 6.25
N ASN A 131 -17.03 -17.07 5.83
CA ASN A 131 -16.64 -16.78 4.46
C ASN A 131 -15.23 -16.18 4.44
N PRO A 132 -14.24 -16.85 3.81
CA PRO A 132 -12.85 -16.39 3.77
C PRO A 132 -12.64 -15.08 3.00
N ALA A 133 -13.65 -14.59 2.26
CA ALA A 133 -13.60 -13.30 1.61
C ALA A 133 -13.97 -12.13 2.54
N ILE A 134 -14.56 -12.43 3.71
CA ILE A 134 -14.90 -11.41 4.72
C ILE A 134 -13.64 -10.96 5.46
N GLU A 135 -13.50 -9.66 5.58
CA GLU A 135 -12.43 -8.99 6.33
C GLU A 135 -13.00 -8.20 7.50
N ILE A 136 -12.39 -8.35 8.66
CA ILE A 136 -12.73 -7.66 9.92
C ILE A 136 -11.49 -6.90 10.40
N GLY A 137 -11.59 -5.60 10.67
CA GLY A 137 -10.42 -4.85 11.14
C GLY A 137 -10.55 -3.33 11.13
N PHE A 138 -9.46 -2.69 11.58
CA PHE A 138 -9.30 -1.24 11.62
C PHE A 138 -8.16 -0.82 10.68
N PRO A 139 -8.43 -0.61 9.38
CA PRO A 139 -7.39 -0.22 8.42
C PRO A 139 -7.01 1.26 8.48
N GLU A 140 -7.65 2.08 9.30
CA GLU A 140 -7.52 3.54 9.37
C GLU A 140 -6.06 4.01 9.45
N VAL A 141 -5.22 3.33 10.22
CA VAL A 141 -3.81 3.69 10.38
C VAL A 141 -3.02 3.64 9.07
N THR A 142 -3.45 2.82 8.12
CA THR A 142 -2.82 2.72 6.77
C THR A 142 -3.16 3.93 5.89
N LEU A 143 -4.14 4.74 6.30
CA LEU A 143 -4.53 5.99 5.66
C LEU A 143 -4.19 7.22 6.54
N GLY A 144 -3.34 7.05 7.55
CA GLY A 144 -2.94 8.14 8.44
C GLY A 144 -4.00 8.52 9.47
N LEU A 145 -4.99 7.68 9.71
CA LEU A 145 -6.12 7.91 10.63
C LEU A 145 -6.08 6.94 11.83
N LEU A 146 -7.00 7.13 12.77
CA LEU A 146 -7.35 6.18 13.81
C LEU A 146 -8.84 5.86 13.76
N PRO A 147 -9.32 4.74 14.33
CA PRO A 147 -10.75 4.47 14.50
C PRO A 147 -11.38 5.56 15.38
N GLY A 148 -12.24 6.39 14.79
CA GLY A 148 -12.72 7.64 15.40
C GLY A 148 -14.12 7.59 15.99
N CYS A 149 -14.86 6.47 15.82
CA CYS A 149 -16.23 6.33 16.32
C CYS A 149 -16.34 5.41 17.56
N GLY A 150 -15.29 5.36 18.39
CA GLY A 150 -15.23 4.56 19.60
C GLY A 150 -14.47 3.25 19.44
N GLY A 151 -13.81 3.04 18.31
CA GLY A 151 -13.09 1.80 18.01
C GLY A 151 -11.87 1.59 18.89
N VAL A 152 -11.05 2.61 19.12
CA VAL A 152 -9.92 2.52 20.06
C VAL A 152 -10.42 2.22 21.48
N VAL A 153 -11.40 3.00 21.92
CA VAL A 153 -11.95 2.90 23.30
C VAL A 153 -12.56 1.53 23.54
N ARG A 154 -13.47 1.05 22.68
CA ARG A 154 -14.16 -0.24 22.85
C ARG A 154 -13.19 -1.41 22.76
N THR A 155 -12.26 -1.37 21.80
CA THR A 155 -11.25 -2.44 21.68
C THR A 155 -10.36 -2.53 22.91
N VAL A 156 -9.92 -1.39 23.46
CA VAL A 156 -9.14 -1.35 24.70
C VAL A 156 -9.96 -1.84 25.89
N ARG A 157 -11.24 -1.46 25.98
CA ARG A 157 -12.13 -1.96 27.04
C ARG A 157 -12.33 -3.46 26.96
N LEU A 158 -12.48 -4.03 25.77
CA LEU A 158 -12.71 -5.47 25.60
C LEU A 158 -11.44 -6.32 25.77
N LEU A 159 -10.30 -5.87 25.21
CA LEU A 159 -9.09 -6.69 25.10
C LEU A 159 -7.94 -6.25 26.01
N GLY A 160 -8.01 -5.03 26.57
CA GLY A 160 -6.89 -4.38 27.25
C GLY A 160 -5.96 -3.63 26.29
N VAL A 161 -5.09 -2.77 26.86
CA VAL A 161 -4.24 -1.84 26.08
C VAL A 161 -3.27 -2.58 25.16
N ALA A 162 -2.56 -3.59 25.70
CA ALA A 162 -1.50 -4.26 24.94
C ALA A 162 -2.07 -5.05 23.74
N ASP A 163 -3.08 -5.88 23.96
CA ASP A 163 -3.69 -6.71 22.92
C ASP A 163 -4.42 -5.86 21.87
N ALA A 164 -5.14 -4.82 22.29
CA ALA A 164 -5.78 -3.87 21.40
C ALA A 164 -4.77 -3.22 20.44
N LEU A 165 -3.64 -2.73 20.96
CA LEU A 165 -2.61 -2.09 20.15
C LEU A 165 -1.93 -3.04 19.18
N VAL A 166 -1.48 -4.21 19.66
CA VAL A 166 -0.65 -5.14 18.87
C VAL A 166 -1.49 -5.88 17.83
N ASN A 167 -2.68 -6.34 18.23
CA ASN A 167 -3.48 -7.22 17.39
C ASN A 167 -4.42 -6.47 16.44
N TRP A 168 -4.81 -5.22 16.73
CA TRP A 168 -5.87 -4.57 15.98
C TRP A 168 -5.54 -3.16 15.48
N LEU A 169 -4.97 -2.29 16.30
CA LEU A 169 -5.01 -0.85 16.05
C LEU A 169 -3.80 -0.28 15.31
N VAL A 170 -2.54 -0.63 15.73
CA VAL A 170 -1.34 0.09 15.21
C VAL A 170 -0.83 -0.40 13.86
N ARG A 171 -1.36 -1.49 13.31
CA ARG A 171 -0.90 -2.06 12.04
C ARG A 171 -1.95 -2.07 10.94
N GLY A 172 -3.19 -1.71 11.23
CA GLY A 172 -4.28 -1.72 10.25
C GLY A 172 -4.58 -3.12 9.68
N GLN A 173 -4.36 -4.16 10.47
CA GLN A 173 -4.55 -5.54 10.01
C GLN A 173 -6.03 -5.83 9.75
N ARG A 174 -6.28 -6.50 8.62
CA ARG A 174 -7.57 -7.07 8.29
C ARG A 174 -7.51 -8.57 8.55
N ARG A 175 -8.47 -9.08 9.31
CA ARG A 175 -8.52 -10.46 9.76
C ARG A 175 -9.67 -11.21 9.11
N ARG A 176 -9.48 -12.48 8.82
CA ARG A 176 -10.58 -13.37 8.44
C ARG A 176 -11.46 -13.69 9.66
N PRO A 177 -12.70 -14.19 9.44
CA PRO A 177 -13.62 -14.49 10.54
C PRO A 177 -13.01 -15.33 11.68
N GLN A 178 -12.33 -16.42 11.34
CA GLN A 178 -11.68 -17.31 12.32
C GLN A 178 -10.59 -16.59 13.14
N ASP A 179 -9.78 -15.75 12.46
CA ASP A 179 -8.75 -14.96 13.13
C ASP A 179 -9.38 -13.87 14.02
N ALA A 180 -10.49 -13.28 13.59
CA ALA A 180 -11.21 -12.26 14.36
C ALA A 180 -11.85 -12.86 15.63
N LEU A 181 -12.41 -14.07 15.54
CA LEU A 181 -12.91 -14.84 16.69
C LEU A 181 -11.76 -15.15 17.66
N ALA A 182 -10.65 -15.71 17.16
CA ALA A 182 -9.49 -16.06 17.97
C ALA A 182 -8.85 -14.85 18.67
N ASN A 183 -9.02 -13.63 18.12
CA ASN A 183 -8.49 -12.39 18.70
C ASN A 183 -9.58 -11.53 19.40
N GLY A 184 -10.76 -12.05 19.64
CA GLY A 184 -11.73 -11.56 20.63
C GLY A 184 -12.59 -10.35 20.24
N LEU A 185 -12.67 -9.96 18.95
CA LEU A 185 -13.60 -8.94 18.50
C LEU A 185 -14.83 -9.47 17.74
N VAL A 186 -14.89 -10.77 17.51
CA VAL A 186 -16.05 -11.53 17.05
C VAL A 186 -16.36 -12.59 18.11
N ASP A 187 -17.63 -12.87 18.36
CA ASP A 187 -18.06 -13.77 19.43
C ASP A 187 -18.48 -15.14 18.88
N GLU A 188 -18.98 -15.22 17.65
CA GLU A 188 -19.49 -16.44 17.04
C GLU A 188 -19.32 -16.44 15.52
N ILE A 189 -19.23 -17.64 14.91
CA ILE A 189 -19.17 -17.83 13.45
C ILE A 189 -20.35 -18.71 13.02
N ALA A 190 -21.07 -18.27 12.00
CA ALA A 190 -22.19 -18.99 11.42
C ALA A 190 -21.86 -19.50 10.01
N ALA A 191 -22.34 -20.67 9.66
CA ALA A 191 -22.06 -21.31 8.37
C ALA A 191 -22.74 -20.59 7.19
N ASP A 192 -23.92 -20.02 7.40
CA ASP A 192 -24.72 -19.32 6.40
C ASP A 192 -25.60 -18.24 7.04
N GLU A 193 -26.29 -17.43 6.21
CA GLU A 193 -27.13 -16.34 6.68
C GLU A 193 -28.31 -16.82 7.53
N ALA A 194 -28.91 -17.97 7.22
CA ALA A 194 -30.03 -18.51 7.97
C ALA A 194 -29.58 -18.90 9.39
N SER A 195 -28.53 -19.69 9.51
CA SER A 195 -27.95 -20.07 10.81
C SER A 195 -27.43 -18.85 11.62
N MET A 196 -26.92 -17.82 10.94
CA MET A 196 -26.52 -16.56 11.59
C MET A 196 -27.72 -15.84 12.19
N MET A 197 -28.84 -15.75 11.47
CA MET A 197 -30.07 -15.11 11.98
C MET A 197 -30.71 -15.93 13.11
N ASP A 198 -30.70 -17.26 13.01
CA ASP A 198 -31.20 -18.16 14.08
C ASP A 198 -30.34 -18.03 15.36
N ALA A 199 -29.01 -18.01 15.21
CA ALA A 199 -28.09 -17.82 16.33
C ALA A 199 -28.30 -16.44 16.98
N ALA A 200 -28.52 -15.38 16.21
CA ALA A 200 -28.82 -14.04 16.73
C ALA A 200 -30.11 -14.03 17.55
N ARG A 201 -31.18 -14.65 17.06
CA ARG A 201 -32.46 -14.78 17.78
C ARG A 201 -32.31 -15.61 19.08
N ALA A 202 -31.61 -16.73 18.99
CA ALA A 202 -31.35 -17.58 20.15
C ALA A 202 -30.54 -16.85 21.22
N TRP A 203 -29.52 -16.09 20.79
CA TRP A 203 -28.69 -15.31 21.71
C TRP A 203 -29.54 -14.21 22.42
N ILE A 204 -30.37 -13.48 21.65
CA ILE A 204 -31.29 -12.46 22.18
C ILE A 204 -32.20 -13.08 23.26
N ALA A 205 -32.83 -14.21 22.95
CA ALA A 205 -33.73 -14.89 23.89
C ALA A 205 -33.02 -15.36 25.18
N ALA A 206 -31.76 -15.77 25.05
CA ALA A 206 -30.94 -16.22 26.20
C ALA A 206 -30.36 -15.07 27.04
N ASN A 207 -30.31 -13.85 26.50
CA ASN A 207 -29.65 -12.71 27.14
C ASN A 207 -30.55 -11.45 27.17
N PRO A 208 -31.77 -11.51 27.78
CA PRO A 208 -32.73 -10.40 27.74
C PRO A 208 -32.22 -9.10 28.40
N ASP A 209 -31.29 -9.20 29.34
CA ASP A 209 -30.68 -8.11 30.09
C ASP A 209 -29.24 -7.85 29.68
N ALA A 210 -28.90 -8.09 28.39
CA ALA A 210 -27.56 -7.93 27.88
C ALA A 210 -27.04 -6.50 28.10
N THR A 211 -25.80 -6.42 28.58
CA THR A 211 -25.05 -5.19 28.78
C THR A 211 -23.59 -5.42 28.37
N GLN A 212 -22.95 -4.36 27.90
CA GLN A 212 -21.53 -4.44 27.57
C GLN A 212 -20.71 -4.85 28.81
N PRO A 213 -19.63 -5.63 28.65
CA PRO A 213 -18.78 -6.03 29.79
C PRO A 213 -18.31 -4.84 30.62
N TYR A 214 -17.94 -3.74 29.97
CA TYR A 214 -17.40 -2.52 30.60
C TYR A 214 -18.45 -1.62 31.25
N ASP A 215 -19.75 -1.90 31.07
CA ASP A 215 -20.86 -1.23 31.77
C ASP A 215 -21.28 -1.95 33.08
N ARG A 216 -20.76 -3.15 33.27
CA ARG A 216 -21.08 -3.94 34.49
C ARG A 216 -20.35 -3.37 35.69
N LYS A 217 -21.05 -3.31 36.83
CA LYS A 217 -20.45 -2.84 38.08
C LYS A 217 -19.22 -3.68 38.45
N GLY A 218 -18.12 -3.00 38.73
CA GLY A 218 -16.86 -3.63 39.12
C GLY A 218 -16.02 -4.18 37.95
N TYR A 219 -16.40 -3.84 36.70
CA TYR A 219 -15.59 -4.20 35.52
C TYR A 219 -14.15 -3.70 35.64
N LYS A 220 -13.21 -4.52 35.19
CA LYS A 220 -11.78 -4.17 35.10
C LYS A 220 -11.29 -4.44 33.69
N ILE A 221 -10.60 -3.49 33.11
CA ILE A 221 -9.97 -3.64 31.78
C ILE A 221 -9.00 -4.83 31.83
N PRO A 222 -9.04 -5.76 30.87
CA PRO A 222 -8.09 -6.86 30.78
C PRO A 222 -6.63 -6.34 30.76
N GLY A 223 -5.74 -6.96 31.52
CA GLY A 223 -4.37 -6.49 31.71
C GLY A 223 -4.22 -5.23 32.57
N GLY A 224 -5.34 -4.63 33.00
CA GLY A 224 -5.38 -3.45 33.88
C GLY A 224 -5.28 -2.10 33.17
N THR A 225 -5.05 -1.07 33.98
CA THR A 225 -4.87 0.32 33.53
C THR A 225 -3.38 0.71 33.65
N PRO A 226 -2.97 1.88 33.12
CA PRO A 226 -1.62 2.41 33.30
C PRO A 226 -1.14 2.50 34.75
N SER A 227 -2.05 2.53 35.73
CA SER A 227 -1.74 2.47 37.16
C SER A 227 -1.52 1.04 37.68
N THR A 228 -1.80 0.00 36.89
CA THR A 228 -1.57 -1.39 37.26
C THR A 228 -0.09 -1.73 37.08
N PRO A 229 0.60 -2.31 38.10
CA PRO A 229 2.06 -2.52 38.05
C PRO A 229 2.54 -3.29 36.81
N ALA A 230 1.81 -4.31 36.37
CA ALA A 230 2.18 -5.11 35.20
C ALA A 230 2.15 -4.31 33.88
N LEU A 231 1.13 -3.47 33.67
CA LEU A 231 1.06 -2.60 32.49
C LEU A 231 2.01 -1.41 32.62
N ALA A 232 2.08 -0.79 33.80
CA ALA A 232 3.00 0.31 34.07
C ALA A 232 4.46 -0.01 33.74
N ALA A 233 4.89 -1.24 34.02
CA ALA A 233 6.24 -1.71 33.69
C ALA A 233 6.49 -1.84 32.17
N GLN A 234 5.45 -2.03 31.36
CA GLN A 234 5.56 -2.18 29.90
C GLN A 234 5.44 -0.85 29.15
N LEU A 235 4.70 0.13 29.69
CA LEU A 235 4.38 1.38 29.04
C LEU A 235 5.62 2.17 28.53
N PRO A 236 6.73 2.29 29.28
CA PRO A 236 7.90 3.05 28.78
C PRO A 236 8.53 2.47 27.52
N ALA A 237 8.38 1.13 27.29
CA ALA A 237 8.91 0.50 26.11
C ALA A 237 8.02 0.69 24.87
N MET A 238 6.72 0.93 25.01
CA MET A 238 5.78 1.00 23.88
C MET A 238 6.11 2.11 22.88
N PRO A 239 6.39 3.37 23.26
CA PRO A 239 6.79 4.41 22.32
C PRO A 239 8.10 4.09 21.60
N ALA A 240 9.07 3.49 22.29
CA ALA A 240 10.34 3.08 21.70
C ALA A 240 10.16 1.95 20.67
N LEU A 241 9.33 0.95 20.99
CA LEU A 241 8.98 -0.13 20.04
C LEU A 241 8.24 0.41 18.83
N LEU A 242 7.29 1.31 19.03
CA LEU A 242 6.56 1.97 17.95
C LEU A 242 7.52 2.79 17.06
N ARG A 243 8.39 3.60 17.65
CA ARG A 243 9.42 4.35 16.90
C ARG A 243 10.33 3.42 16.11
N LYS A 244 10.75 2.30 16.70
CA LYS A 244 11.54 1.28 16.00
C LYS A 244 10.77 0.67 14.83
N GLN A 245 9.48 0.36 15.01
CA GLN A 245 8.62 -0.18 13.94
C GLN A 245 8.46 0.82 12.79
N LEU A 246 8.26 2.10 13.11
CA LEU A 246 8.13 3.18 12.12
C LEU A 246 9.49 3.67 11.59
N LYS A 247 10.61 3.15 12.09
CA LYS A 247 11.99 3.60 11.79
C LYS A 247 12.20 5.11 12.01
N GLY A 248 11.38 5.73 12.84
CA GLY A 248 11.39 7.17 13.10
C GLY A 248 10.67 8.03 12.07
N ALA A 249 10.00 7.44 11.09
CA ALA A 249 9.23 8.16 10.07
C ALA A 249 8.06 8.98 10.68
N PRO A 250 7.65 10.11 10.04
CA PRO A 250 6.73 11.09 10.61
C PRO A 250 5.25 10.67 10.41
N TYR A 251 4.86 9.48 10.87
CA TYR A 251 3.48 9.02 10.86
C TYR A 251 2.81 9.31 12.21
N PRO A 252 1.88 10.28 12.32
CA PRO A 252 1.24 10.64 13.59
C PRO A 252 0.22 9.61 14.07
N ALA A 253 -0.51 8.95 13.16
CA ALA A 253 -1.62 8.08 13.50
C ALA A 253 -1.26 6.94 14.48
N PRO A 254 -0.18 6.17 14.32
CA PRO A 254 0.19 5.14 15.28
C PRO A 254 0.49 5.68 16.68
N ARG A 255 1.10 6.88 16.75
CA ARG A 255 1.38 7.57 18.03
C ARG A 255 0.09 8.02 18.70
N ASN A 256 -0.84 8.61 17.94
CA ASN A 256 -2.13 9.08 18.43
C ASN A 256 -3.01 7.90 18.88
N ILE A 257 -2.96 6.76 18.18
CA ILE A 257 -3.61 5.51 18.61
C ILE A 257 -3.06 5.06 19.97
N LEU A 258 -1.74 5.02 20.14
CA LEU A 258 -1.10 4.65 21.42
C LEU A 258 -1.53 5.60 22.55
N ALA A 259 -1.51 6.91 22.30
CA ALA A 259 -1.89 7.92 23.27
C ALA A 259 -3.38 7.77 23.67
N ALA A 260 -4.29 7.68 22.69
CA ALA A 260 -5.72 7.49 22.94
C ALA A 260 -6.03 6.21 23.74
N ALA A 261 -5.33 5.11 23.41
CA ALA A 261 -5.48 3.84 24.13
C ALA A 261 -5.04 3.92 25.59
N VAL A 262 -3.87 4.55 25.85
CA VAL A 262 -3.28 4.66 27.20
C VAL A 262 -4.04 5.68 28.05
N GLU A 263 -4.35 6.85 27.51
CA GLU A 263 -5.09 7.90 28.23
C GLU A 263 -6.54 7.46 28.49
N GLY A 264 -7.22 6.90 27.46
CA GLY A 264 -8.59 6.42 27.57
C GLY A 264 -8.77 5.28 28.57
N ALA A 265 -7.74 4.47 28.83
CA ALA A 265 -7.78 3.40 29.82
C ALA A 265 -7.76 3.91 31.30
N GLN A 266 -7.47 5.21 31.51
CA GLN A 266 -7.34 5.80 32.84
C GLN A 266 -8.59 6.55 33.30
N VAL A 267 -9.55 6.76 32.42
CA VAL A 267 -10.72 7.62 32.65
C VAL A 267 -12.01 6.82 32.44
N ASP A 268 -13.16 7.41 32.74
CA ASP A 268 -14.46 6.86 32.38
C ASP A 268 -14.64 6.77 30.85
N LEU A 269 -15.69 6.06 30.43
CA LEU A 269 -15.94 5.75 29.02
C LEU A 269 -16.20 7.00 28.18
N GLU A 270 -16.98 7.95 28.69
CA GLU A 270 -17.36 9.18 27.97
C GLU A 270 -16.15 10.12 27.80
N THR A 271 -15.33 10.23 28.83
CA THR A 271 -14.07 10.95 28.75
C THR A 271 -13.10 10.28 27.78
N ALA A 272 -13.05 8.96 27.75
CA ALA A 272 -12.23 8.21 26.78
C ALA A 272 -12.68 8.46 25.33
N PHE A 273 -13.99 8.48 25.06
CA PHE A 273 -14.53 8.87 23.74
C PHE A 273 -14.16 10.29 23.33
N THR A 274 -14.10 11.21 24.31
CA THR A 274 -13.68 12.60 24.05
C THR A 274 -12.19 12.68 23.69
N ILE A 275 -11.33 11.93 24.39
CA ILE A 275 -9.89 11.84 24.12
C ILE A 275 -9.66 11.27 22.72
N GLU A 276 -10.28 10.14 22.39
CA GLU A 276 -10.20 9.53 21.05
C GLU A 276 -10.63 10.53 19.96
N GLY A 277 -11.74 11.26 20.17
CA GLY A 277 -12.23 12.27 19.24
C GLY A 277 -11.25 13.40 18.97
N ARG A 278 -10.52 13.87 19.99
CA ARG A 278 -9.51 14.90 19.82
C ARG A 278 -8.33 14.43 18.96
N TYR A 279 -7.83 13.22 19.24
CA TYR A 279 -6.77 12.63 18.43
C TYR A 279 -7.23 12.32 16.99
N PHE A 280 -8.50 11.92 16.81
CA PHE A 280 -9.09 11.73 15.49
C PHE A 280 -9.14 13.05 14.72
N THR A 281 -9.64 14.13 15.34
CA THR A 281 -9.73 15.46 14.72
C THR A 281 -8.35 15.98 14.32
N GLU A 282 -7.33 15.83 15.18
CA GLU A 282 -5.94 16.20 14.84
C GLU A 282 -5.46 15.52 13.55
N LEU A 283 -5.80 14.23 13.38
CA LEU A 283 -5.40 13.49 12.19
C LEU A 283 -6.21 13.90 10.95
N THR A 284 -7.53 14.02 11.07
CA THR A 284 -8.41 14.31 9.93
C THR A 284 -8.27 15.71 9.38
N THR A 285 -7.83 16.66 10.19
CA THR A 285 -7.53 18.04 9.77
C THR A 285 -6.05 18.25 9.42
N GLY A 286 -5.26 17.17 9.48
CA GLY A 286 -3.83 17.19 9.22
C GLY A 286 -3.48 16.76 7.79
N ARG A 287 -2.47 17.40 7.19
CA ARG A 287 -2.01 17.14 5.81
C ARG A 287 -1.62 15.67 5.54
N ILE A 288 -1.08 14.95 6.53
CA ILE A 288 -0.59 13.58 6.33
C ILE A 288 -1.74 12.62 6.04
N ALA A 289 -2.86 12.73 6.75
CA ALA A 289 -4.03 11.90 6.46
C ALA A 289 -4.64 12.26 5.09
N GLU A 290 -4.77 13.55 4.78
CA GLU A 290 -5.19 14.03 3.46
C GLU A 290 -4.34 13.43 2.34
N ASN A 291 -3.02 13.54 2.44
CA ASN A 291 -2.07 13.00 1.48
C ASN A 291 -2.21 11.48 1.31
N MET A 292 -2.27 10.75 2.42
CA MET A 292 -2.37 9.29 2.39
C MET A 292 -3.72 8.82 1.84
N ILE A 293 -4.82 9.46 2.19
CA ILE A 293 -6.16 9.15 1.67
C ILE A 293 -6.19 9.41 0.16
N LYS A 294 -5.73 10.59 -0.28
CA LYS A 294 -5.69 10.94 -1.69
C LYS A 294 -4.91 9.90 -2.49
N ALA A 295 -3.65 9.65 -2.11
CA ALA A 295 -2.76 8.79 -2.89
C ALA A 295 -3.13 7.29 -2.79
N LEU A 296 -3.34 6.76 -1.57
CA LEU A 296 -3.49 5.32 -1.33
C LEU A 296 -4.92 4.82 -1.54
N PHE A 297 -5.90 5.71 -1.61
CA PHE A 297 -7.27 5.33 -1.89
C PHE A 297 -7.74 5.88 -3.24
N PHE A 298 -7.84 7.20 -3.41
CA PHE A 298 -8.43 7.78 -4.61
C PHE A 298 -7.53 7.66 -5.84
N ASP A 299 -6.26 8.03 -5.75
CA ASP A 299 -5.34 7.96 -6.90
C ASP A 299 -5.12 6.49 -7.33
N VAL A 300 -5.01 5.56 -6.38
CA VAL A 300 -4.93 4.11 -6.67
C VAL A 300 -6.20 3.61 -7.35
N GLN A 301 -7.39 4.04 -6.91
CA GLN A 301 -8.65 3.69 -7.58
C GLN A 301 -8.71 4.27 -8.99
N THR A 302 -8.33 5.53 -9.17
CA THR A 302 -8.28 6.20 -10.47
C THR A 302 -7.35 5.46 -11.43
N ALA A 303 -6.13 5.11 -10.98
CA ALA A 303 -5.19 4.34 -11.77
C ALA A 303 -5.73 2.95 -12.16
N GLY A 304 -6.43 2.27 -11.22
CA GLY A 304 -7.01 0.95 -11.43
C GLY A 304 -8.30 0.93 -12.26
N ALA A 305 -9.01 2.07 -12.35
CA ALA A 305 -10.29 2.19 -13.06
C ALA A 305 -10.14 2.56 -14.54
N ARG A 306 -8.90 2.62 -15.06
CA ARG A 306 -8.65 2.94 -16.46
C ARG A 306 -9.41 2.04 -17.41
N ASP A 307 -9.79 2.60 -18.55
CA ASP A 307 -10.46 1.86 -19.60
C ASP A 307 -9.54 0.75 -20.15
N VAL A 308 -10.06 -0.46 -20.14
CA VAL A 308 -9.38 -1.65 -20.66
C VAL A 308 -9.94 -2.08 -22.04
N GLY A 309 -10.91 -1.31 -22.56
CA GLY A 309 -11.61 -1.62 -23.81
C GLY A 309 -12.48 -2.87 -23.72
N ASP A 310 -13.67 -2.82 -24.31
CA ASP A 310 -14.60 -3.96 -24.36
C ASP A 310 -14.33 -4.93 -25.54
N GLY A 311 -13.39 -4.56 -26.43
CA GLY A 311 -13.19 -5.23 -27.74
C GLY A 311 -12.24 -6.41 -27.72
N HIS A 312 -11.55 -6.72 -26.63
CA HIS A 312 -10.53 -7.76 -26.62
C HIS A 312 -10.90 -8.93 -25.72
N PRO A 313 -10.71 -10.19 -26.21
CA PRO A 313 -10.89 -11.36 -25.35
C PRO A 313 -9.88 -11.34 -24.20
N PRO A 314 -10.28 -11.79 -23.00
CA PRO A 314 -9.39 -11.84 -21.87
C PRO A 314 -8.22 -12.80 -22.13
N VAL A 315 -7.00 -12.36 -21.80
CA VAL A 315 -5.78 -13.18 -21.87
C VAL A 315 -5.96 -14.42 -20.99
N ARG A 316 -5.90 -15.62 -21.55
CA ARG A 316 -6.07 -16.90 -20.83
C ARG A 316 -4.78 -17.69 -20.74
N ARG A 317 -3.97 -17.66 -21.80
CA ARG A 317 -2.71 -18.39 -21.88
C ARG A 317 -1.55 -17.41 -22.10
N VAL A 318 -0.54 -17.48 -21.25
CA VAL A 318 0.61 -16.56 -21.22
C VAL A 318 1.90 -17.36 -21.36
N ALA A 319 2.79 -16.92 -22.24
CA ALA A 319 4.17 -17.37 -22.19
C ALA A 319 5.03 -16.37 -21.40
N VAL A 320 5.88 -16.86 -20.53
CA VAL A 320 6.95 -16.09 -19.89
C VAL A 320 8.28 -16.62 -20.37
N VAL A 321 9.03 -15.81 -21.12
CA VAL A 321 10.30 -16.19 -21.73
C VAL A 321 11.47 -15.64 -20.90
N GLY A 322 12.29 -16.55 -20.36
CA GLY A 322 13.26 -16.29 -19.33
C GLY A 322 12.74 -16.68 -17.95
N ALA A 323 13.24 -17.78 -17.36
CA ALA A 323 12.81 -18.31 -16.07
C ALA A 323 13.73 -17.87 -14.92
N GLY A 324 14.44 -16.74 -15.09
CA GLY A 324 15.19 -16.10 -14.03
C GLY A 324 14.30 -15.55 -12.91
N MET A 325 14.89 -14.74 -12.01
CA MET A 325 14.18 -14.18 -10.83
C MET A 325 12.86 -13.49 -11.21
N MET A 326 12.85 -12.62 -12.22
CA MET A 326 11.65 -11.90 -12.63
C MET A 326 10.65 -12.81 -13.34
N GLY A 327 11.09 -13.58 -14.35
CA GLY A 327 10.16 -14.44 -15.11
C GLY A 327 9.52 -15.52 -14.25
N ALA A 328 10.25 -16.15 -13.33
CA ALA A 328 9.72 -17.11 -12.37
C ALA A 328 8.61 -16.49 -11.50
N ALA A 329 8.82 -15.26 -11.04
CA ALA A 329 7.86 -14.55 -10.21
C ALA A 329 6.66 -14.01 -11.00
N ILE A 330 6.85 -13.58 -12.26
CA ILE A 330 5.77 -13.21 -13.19
C ILE A 330 4.89 -14.44 -13.49
N ALA A 331 5.50 -15.60 -13.79
CA ALA A 331 4.78 -16.84 -14.01
C ALA A 331 3.89 -17.22 -12.80
N TYR A 332 4.41 -17.04 -11.58
CA TYR A 332 3.64 -17.28 -10.36
C TYR A 332 2.38 -16.39 -10.28
N VAL A 333 2.51 -15.08 -10.48
CA VAL A 333 1.35 -14.19 -10.35
C VAL A 333 0.34 -14.39 -11.46
N CYS A 334 0.77 -14.75 -12.68
CA CYS A 334 -0.11 -15.11 -13.78
C CYS A 334 -0.89 -16.40 -13.47
N ALA A 335 -0.25 -17.46 -12.99
CA ALA A 335 -0.90 -18.70 -12.60
C ALA A 335 -1.89 -18.50 -11.45
N ARG A 336 -1.53 -17.68 -10.45
CA ARG A 336 -2.43 -17.29 -9.35
C ARG A 336 -3.65 -16.50 -9.80
N ALA A 337 -3.53 -15.73 -10.88
CA ALA A 337 -4.64 -15.03 -11.51
C ALA A 337 -5.53 -15.94 -12.40
N GLY A 338 -5.25 -17.25 -12.42
CA GLY A 338 -6.02 -18.24 -13.16
C GLY A 338 -5.70 -18.30 -14.66
N MET A 339 -4.49 -17.88 -15.06
CA MET A 339 -3.99 -18.02 -16.42
C MET A 339 -3.14 -19.30 -16.53
N ASP A 340 -3.19 -19.95 -17.69
CA ASP A 340 -2.27 -21.05 -18.01
C ASP A 340 -0.94 -20.43 -18.49
N VAL A 341 0.18 -20.89 -17.93
CA VAL A 341 1.49 -20.27 -18.11
C VAL A 341 2.47 -21.26 -18.72
N VAL A 342 3.07 -20.87 -19.84
CA VAL A 342 4.25 -21.55 -20.39
C VAL A 342 5.48 -20.79 -19.92
N LEU A 343 6.24 -21.38 -19.01
CA LEU A 343 7.49 -20.81 -18.51
C LEU A 343 8.67 -21.41 -19.30
N LYS A 344 9.23 -20.62 -20.24
CA LYS A 344 10.31 -21.04 -21.13
C LYS A 344 11.65 -20.49 -20.66
N ASP A 345 12.67 -21.36 -20.70
CA ASP A 345 14.06 -20.96 -20.57
C ASP A 345 14.93 -21.63 -21.66
N VAL A 346 16.24 -21.34 -21.65
CA VAL A 346 17.21 -21.93 -22.59
C VAL A 346 17.31 -23.45 -22.40
N THR A 347 17.12 -23.93 -21.15
CA THR A 347 17.10 -25.36 -20.81
C THR A 347 15.89 -25.69 -19.96
N VAL A 348 15.42 -26.92 -20.07
CA VAL A 348 14.29 -27.39 -19.24
C VAL A 348 14.62 -27.32 -17.75
N GLU A 349 15.86 -27.58 -17.34
CA GLU A 349 16.29 -27.47 -15.96
C GLU A 349 16.22 -26.00 -15.45
N GLY A 350 16.52 -25.03 -16.32
CA GLY A 350 16.35 -23.61 -16.06
C GLY A 350 14.88 -23.29 -15.78
N ALA A 351 13.98 -23.71 -16.65
CA ALA A 351 12.54 -23.50 -16.50
C ALA A 351 11.97 -24.20 -15.25
N VAL A 352 12.42 -25.42 -14.94
CA VAL A 352 12.02 -26.16 -13.73
C VAL A 352 12.49 -25.45 -12.47
N ARG A 353 13.75 -24.95 -12.43
CA ARG A 353 14.22 -24.11 -11.31
C ARG A 353 13.38 -22.86 -11.14
N GLY A 354 12.97 -22.21 -12.25
CA GLY A 354 12.04 -21.07 -12.21
C GLY A 354 10.68 -21.46 -11.61
N LYS A 355 10.11 -22.60 -11.99
CA LYS A 355 8.86 -23.11 -11.41
C LYS A 355 9.00 -23.42 -9.92
N ALA A 356 10.18 -23.85 -9.45
CA ALA A 356 10.44 -24.12 -8.03
C ALA A 356 10.24 -22.87 -7.13
N TYR A 357 10.37 -21.65 -7.65
CA TYR A 357 10.00 -20.43 -6.95
C TYR A 357 8.52 -20.45 -6.52
N SER A 358 7.61 -20.80 -7.44
CA SER A 358 6.18 -20.93 -7.18
C SER A 358 5.89 -22.00 -6.13
N VAL A 359 6.56 -23.17 -6.22
CA VAL A 359 6.44 -24.25 -5.22
C VAL A 359 6.79 -23.71 -3.83
N GLY A 360 7.93 -23.04 -3.69
CA GLY A 360 8.39 -22.53 -2.39
C GLY A 360 7.46 -21.47 -1.76
N LEU A 361 6.79 -20.64 -2.58
CA LEU A 361 5.81 -19.66 -2.07
C LEU A 361 4.50 -20.34 -1.64
N LEU A 362 4.02 -21.28 -2.44
CA LEU A 362 2.76 -21.99 -2.17
C LEU A 362 2.88 -22.92 -0.97
N ASP A 363 3.98 -23.66 -0.84
CA ASP A 363 4.27 -24.50 0.34
C ASP A 363 4.29 -23.69 1.64
N LYS A 364 4.92 -22.51 1.60
CA LYS A 364 4.88 -21.57 2.75
C LYS A 364 3.48 -21.06 3.05
N ALA A 365 2.63 -20.87 2.03
CA ALA A 365 1.24 -20.44 2.22
C ALA A 365 0.42 -21.57 2.88
N VAL A 366 0.57 -22.82 2.42
CA VAL A 366 -0.08 -24.00 3.01
C VAL A 366 0.38 -24.18 4.46
N ALA A 367 1.69 -24.16 4.72
CA ALA A 367 2.25 -24.32 6.07
C ALA A 367 1.76 -23.26 7.07
N ARG A 368 1.33 -22.07 6.57
CA ARG A 368 0.77 -20.98 7.38
C ARG A 368 -0.76 -20.97 7.42
N GLY A 369 -1.43 -21.99 6.86
CA GLY A 369 -2.90 -22.04 6.79
C GLY A 369 -3.54 -20.98 5.89
N LYS A 370 -2.76 -20.36 4.97
CA LYS A 370 -3.24 -19.32 4.04
C LYS A 370 -3.73 -19.89 2.70
N SER A 371 -3.51 -21.16 2.44
CA SER A 371 -3.93 -21.90 1.25
C SER A 371 -4.09 -23.38 1.59
N THR A 372 -4.78 -24.14 0.76
CA THR A 372 -4.87 -25.59 0.87
C THR A 372 -3.85 -26.30 -0.02
N ALA A 373 -3.63 -27.58 0.18
CA ALA A 373 -2.79 -28.39 -0.71
C ALA A 373 -3.42 -28.47 -2.12
N ASP A 374 -4.73 -28.58 -2.22
CA ASP A 374 -5.46 -28.65 -3.50
C ASP A 374 -5.31 -27.31 -4.28
N ASP A 375 -5.43 -26.16 -3.60
CA ASP A 375 -5.20 -24.85 -4.23
C ASP A 375 -3.76 -24.71 -4.73
N ARG A 376 -2.76 -25.16 -3.93
CA ARG A 376 -1.36 -25.22 -4.34
C ARG A 376 -1.19 -26.01 -5.62
N ASP A 377 -1.71 -27.24 -5.65
CA ASP A 377 -1.55 -28.17 -6.78
C ASP A 377 -2.27 -27.64 -8.01
N ALA A 378 -3.44 -27.03 -7.86
CA ALA A 378 -4.17 -26.38 -8.95
C ALA A 378 -3.41 -25.21 -9.58
N VAL A 379 -2.73 -24.38 -8.76
CA VAL A 379 -1.90 -23.28 -9.27
C VAL A 379 -0.64 -23.83 -9.96
N LEU A 380 0.03 -24.81 -9.39
CA LEU A 380 1.24 -25.42 -9.98
C LEU A 380 0.96 -26.16 -11.29
N ALA A 381 -0.22 -26.78 -11.43
CA ALA A 381 -0.64 -27.44 -12.66
C ALA A 381 -0.79 -26.45 -13.83
N ARG A 382 -1.03 -25.16 -13.57
CA ARG A 382 -1.11 -24.11 -14.59
C ARG A 382 0.26 -23.71 -15.17
N ILE A 383 1.38 -24.07 -14.52
CA ILE A 383 2.71 -23.67 -14.97
C ILE A 383 3.38 -24.85 -15.66
N GLN A 384 3.50 -24.78 -16.98
CA GLN A 384 4.28 -25.69 -17.81
C GLN A 384 5.71 -25.13 -17.95
N ALA A 385 6.71 -25.84 -17.46
CA ALA A 385 8.12 -25.51 -17.63
C ALA A 385 8.65 -26.21 -18.90
N THR A 386 9.30 -25.47 -19.79
CA THR A 386 9.78 -25.99 -21.09
C THR A 386 11.04 -25.27 -21.59
N ASP A 387 11.79 -25.91 -22.47
CA ASP A 387 12.80 -25.29 -23.34
C ASP A 387 12.38 -25.31 -24.82
N ASP A 388 11.25 -25.91 -25.13
CA ASP A 388 10.72 -25.97 -26.52
C ASP A 388 9.95 -24.69 -26.86
N LEU A 389 10.35 -24.04 -27.95
CA LEU A 389 9.70 -22.86 -28.47
C LEU A 389 8.28 -23.17 -29.00
N ALA A 390 8.05 -24.38 -29.52
CA ALA A 390 6.78 -24.80 -30.07
C ALA A 390 5.63 -24.78 -29.02
N ASP A 391 5.96 -24.94 -27.74
CA ASP A 391 4.98 -24.87 -26.65
C ASP A 391 4.30 -23.50 -26.49
N LEU A 392 4.89 -22.44 -27.09
CA LEU A 392 4.34 -21.10 -27.10
C LEU A 392 3.19 -20.94 -28.11
N ALA A 393 2.97 -21.92 -28.98
CA ALA A 393 1.89 -21.81 -29.97
C ALA A 393 0.52 -21.59 -29.30
N GLY A 394 -0.23 -20.59 -29.81
CA GLY A 394 -1.58 -20.28 -29.32
C GLY A 394 -1.64 -19.59 -27.96
N VAL A 395 -0.56 -18.96 -27.49
CA VAL A 395 -0.61 -18.05 -26.34
C VAL A 395 -1.21 -16.70 -26.73
N ASP A 396 -1.92 -16.06 -25.82
CA ASP A 396 -2.54 -14.75 -26.03
C ASP A 396 -1.54 -13.59 -25.79
N LEU A 397 -0.55 -13.84 -24.92
CA LEU A 397 0.45 -12.87 -24.46
C LEU A 397 1.78 -13.56 -24.24
N VAL A 398 2.86 -12.90 -24.64
CA VAL A 398 4.22 -13.24 -24.28
C VAL A 398 4.82 -12.11 -23.43
N ILE A 399 5.32 -12.43 -22.25
CA ILE A 399 6.11 -11.51 -21.40
C ILE A 399 7.56 -11.95 -21.48
N GLU A 400 8.39 -11.15 -22.13
CA GLU A 400 9.83 -11.39 -22.23
C GLU A 400 10.52 -10.85 -20.97
N ALA A 401 11.32 -11.69 -20.33
CA ALA A 401 12.10 -11.41 -19.12
C ALA A 401 13.52 -11.99 -19.20
N VAL A 402 14.14 -11.97 -20.38
CA VAL A 402 15.53 -12.39 -20.58
C VAL A 402 16.53 -11.32 -20.17
N PHE A 403 17.84 -11.58 -20.30
CA PHE A 403 18.88 -10.60 -19.97
C PHE A 403 18.70 -9.28 -20.71
N GLU A 404 19.10 -8.18 -20.04
CA GLU A 404 18.96 -6.80 -20.52
C GLU A 404 20.03 -6.51 -21.60
N ASP A 405 19.80 -7.04 -22.81
CA ASP A 405 20.62 -6.89 -24.01
C ASP A 405 19.71 -6.75 -25.24
N PRO A 406 19.78 -5.64 -25.99
CA PRO A 406 18.91 -5.42 -27.12
C PRO A 406 19.02 -6.47 -28.24
N THR A 407 20.22 -6.93 -28.52
CA THR A 407 20.47 -7.92 -29.58
C THR A 407 19.85 -9.28 -29.23
N LEU A 408 20.00 -9.69 -27.96
CA LEU A 408 19.38 -10.91 -27.46
C LEU A 408 17.86 -10.81 -27.52
N LYS A 409 17.29 -9.67 -27.08
CA LYS A 409 15.83 -9.46 -27.06
C LYS A 409 15.25 -9.49 -28.47
N HIS A 410 15.87 -8.82 -29.44
CA HIS A 410 15.43 -8.85 -30.84
C HIS A 410 15.46 -10.27 -31.42
N LYS A 411 16.48 -11.06 -31.11
CA LYS A 411 16.54 -12.47 -31.51
C LYS A 411 15.37 -13.27 -30.91
N VAL A 412 15.11 -13.08 -29.62
CA VAL A 412 14.02 -13.77 -28.91
C VAL A 412 12.64 -13.39 -29.50
N TYR A 413 12.44 -12.11 -29.84
CA TYR A 413 11.19 -11.70 -30.47
C TYR A 413 10.97 -12.35 -31.84
N ALA A 414 12.01 -12.40 -32.67
CA ALA A 414 11.93 -13.07 -33.96
C ALA A 414 11.62 -14.57 -33.83
N GLU A 415 12.15 -15.25 -32.82
CA GLU A 415 11.82 -16.65 -32.53
C GLU A 415 10.36 -16.80 -32.04
N ILE A 416 9.87 -15.92 -31.18
CA ILE A 416 8.50 -15.91 -30.66
C ILE A 416 7.50 -15.73 -31.82
N GLU A 417 7.71 -14.79 -32.71
CA GLU A 417 6.80 -14.50 -33.83
C GLU A 417 6.62 -15.66 -34.80
N GLN A 418 7.61 -16.57 -34.90
CA GLN A 418 7.51 -17.78 -35.74
C GLN A 418 6.46 -18.77 -35.22
N VAL A 419 6.23 -18.83 -33.91
CA VAL A 419 5.38 -19.83 -33.29
C VAL A 419 4.09 -19.23 -32.68
N ALA A 420 4.11 -17.95 -32.36
CA ALA A 420 3.00 -17.21 -31.75
C ALA A 420 2.77 -15.84 -32.43
N PRO A 421 2.49 -15.79 -33.76
CA PRO A 421 2.42 -14.56 -34.57
C PRO A 421 1.29 -13.59 -34.16
N ASP A 422 0.28 -14.08 -33.43
CA ASP A 422 -0.89 -13.30 -33.00
C ASP A 422 -0.86 -12.94 -31.53
N ALA A 423 0.18 -13.35 -30.81
CA ALA A 423 0.35 -13.01 -29.39
C ALA A 423 0.74 -11.52 -29.21
N LEU A 424 0.16 -10.88 -28.20
CA LEU A 424 0.67 -9.61 -27.74
C LEU A 424 2.08 -9.85 -27.15
N ILE A 425 3.09 -9.07 -27.62
CA ILE A 425 4.45 -9.19 -27.07
C ILE A 425 4.71 -8.02 -26.11
N ALA A 426 5.10 -8.34 -24.89
CA ALA A 426 5.48 -7.37 -23.88
C ALA A 426 6.89 -7.64 -23.36
N SER A 427 7.69 -6.60 -23.14
CA SER A 427 9.00 -6.70 -22.50
C SER A 427 8.94 -6.27 -21.04
N ASN A 428 9.58 -7.04 -20.15
CA ASN A 428 9.78 -6.66 -18.76
C ASN A 428 11.12 -5.92 -18.55
N THR A 429 11.62 -5.26 -19.57
CA THR A 429 12.82 -4.40 -19.44
C THR A 429 12.59 -3.33 -18.35
N SER A 430 13.66 -2.95 -17.65
CA SER A 430 13.63 -1.88 -16.65
C SER A 430 14.19 -0.54 -17.18
N THR A 431 14.95 -0.57 -18.26
CA THR A 431 15.71 0.61 -18.72
C THR A 431 15.80 0.80 -20.23
N LEU A 432 15.65 -0.26 -21.01
CA LEU A 432 15.77 -0.19 -22.47
C LEU A 432 14.51 0.44 -23.08
N PRO A 433 14.65 1.45 -23.97
CA PRO A 433 13.50 2.08 -24.61
C PRO A 433 12.64 1.09 -25.37
N ILE A 434 11.33 1.12 -25.12
CA ILE A 434 10.34 0.23 -25.77
C ILE A 434 10.27 0.49 -27.28
N THR A 435 10.40 1.74 -27.70
CA THR A 435 10.45 2.13 -29.12
C THR A 435 11.61 1.45 -29.85
N MET A 436 12.79 1.43 -29.24
CA MET A 436 13.96 0.74 -29.79
C MET A 436 13.76 -0.78 -29.85
N LEU A 437 13.21 -1.37 -28.78
CA LEU A 437 12.94 -2.81 -28.74
C LEU A 437 11.87 -3.22 -29.76
N ALA A 438 10.91 -2.35 -30.03
CA ALA A 438 9.85 -2.56 -31.03
C ALA A 438 10.38 -2.62 -32.49
N GLU A 439 11.63 -2.24 -32.73
CA GLU A 439 12.27 -2.43 -34.04
C GLU A 439 12.54 -3.90 -34.36
N GLY A 440 12.61 -4.74 -33.31
CA GLY A 440 12.83 -6.20 -33.43
C GLY A 440 11.59 -7.04 -33.65
N VAL A 441 10.39 -6.44 -33.74
CA VAL A 441 9.12 -7.16 -33.97
C VAL A 441 8.47 -6.74 -35.29
N SER A 442 7.72 -7.66 -35.91
CA SER A 442 7.02 -7.40 -37.18
C SER A 442 5.83 -6.45 -37.03
N LYS A 443 5.20 -6.43 -35.83
CA LYS A 443 4.03 -5.61 -35.51
C LYS A 443 4.33 -4.64 -34.35
N PRO A 444 5.12 -3.58 -34.57
CA PRO A 444 5.53 -2.68 -33.48
C PRO A 444 4.38 -1.94 -32.80
N GLY A 445 3.22 -1.84 -33.45
CA GLY A 445 1.98 -1.33 -32.83
C GLY A 445 1.36 -2.27 -31.81
N GLU A 446 1.70 -3.56 -31.83
CA GLU A 446 1.27 -4.60 -30.89
C GLU A 446 2.37 -4.96 -29.88
N PHE A 447 3.30 -4.03 -29.60
CA PHE A 447 4.39 -4.18 -28.65
C PHE A 447 4.28 -3.14 -27.51
N VAL A 448 4.56 -3.56 -26.26
CA VAL A 448 4.38 -2.73 -25.06
C VAL A 448 5.40 -3.10 -23.98
N GLY A 449 5.73 -2.17 -23.10
CA GLY A 449 6.48 -2.45 -21.87
C GLY A 449 5.55 -2.86 -20.73
N LEU A 450 5.93 -3.92 -20.00
CA LEU A 450 5.30 -4.33 -18.75
C LEU A 450 6.37 -4.50 -17.68
N HIS A 451 6.75 -3.40 -17.04
CA HIS A 451 7.77 -3.39 -16.01
C HIS A 451 7.19 -3.80 -14.65
N PHE A 452 7.56 -4.99 -14.21
CA PHE A 452 7.22 -5.54 -12.90
C PHE A 452 8.33 -5.24 -11.89
N PHE A 453 7.94 -5.08 -10.62
CA PHE A 453 8.86 -4.77 -9.53
C PHE A 453 9.11 -6.00 -8.66
N SER A 454 10.37 -6.18 -8.21
CA SER A 454 10.77 -7.28 -7.33
C SER A 454 10.54 -6.93 -5.84
N PRO A 455 9.98 -7.87 -5.04
CA PRO A 455 9.42 -9.18 -5.37
C PRO A 455 8.04 -9.08 -6.02
N VAL A 456 7.85 -9.69 -7.19
CA VAL A 456 6.63 -9.54 -8.01
C VAL A 456 5.35 -9.95 -7.26
N ASP A 457 5.44 -10.95 -6.38
CA ASP A 457 4.31 -11.44 -5.56
C ASP A 457 3.85 -10.43 -4.50
N LYS A 458 4.68 -9.44 -4.15
CA LYS A 458 4.40 -8.45 -3.10
C LYS A 458 4.18 -7.05 -3.64
N MET A 459 4.89 -6.69 -4.71
CA MET A 459 4.80 -5.35 -5.29
C MET A 459 3.46 -5.16 -6.01
N PRO A 460 2.67 -4.15 -5.63
CA PRO A 460 1.33 -3.97 -6.18
C PRO A 460 1.31 -3.28 -7.54
N LEU A 461 2.41 -2.65 -7.96
CA LEU A 461 2.50 -1.82 -9.16
C LEU A 461 2.97 -2.62 -10.38
N VAL A 462 2.47 -2.24 -11.55
CA VAL A 462 3.08 -2.51 -12.86
C VAL A 462 3.15 -1.19 -13.63
N GLU A 463 4.33 -0.82 -14.10
CA GLU A 463 4.53 0.30 -15.00
C GLU A 463 4.31 -0.17 -16.44
N VAL A 464 3.31 0.40 -17.10
CA VAL A 464 2.94 0.09 -18.50
C VAL A 464 3.55 1.16 -19.38
N ILE A 465 4.50 0.78 -20.24
CA ILE A 465 5.26 1.72 -21.04
C ILE A 465 4.74 1.73 -22.46
N ARG A 466 4.28 2.90 -22.91
CA ARG A 466 3.84 3.14 -24.27
C ARG A 466 5.04 3.55 -25.15
N GLY A 467 5.47 2.69 -26.06
CA GLY A 467 6.40 3.05 -27.12
C GLY A 467 5.73 3.97 -28.16
N GLU A 468 6.51 4.69 -28.97
CA GLU A 468 5.99 5.65 -29.97
C GLU A 468 4.95 5.01 -30.93
N ARG A 469 5.09 3.73 -31.23
CA ARG A 469 4.19 3.01 -32.16
C ARG A 469 3.12 2.18 -31.47
N THR A 470 3.18 2.03 -30.13
CA THR A 470 2.20 1.26 -29.35
C THR A 470 0.80 1.83 -29.54
N THR A 471 -0.13 1.00 -30.06
CA THR A 471 -1.52 1.42 -30.29
C THR A 471 -2.32 1.50 -29.00
N GLU A 472 -3.39 2.29 -29.02
CA GLU A 472 -4.32 2.37 -27.88
C GLU A 472 -4.93 1.02 -27.53
N ALA A 473 -5.28 0.22 -28.55
CA ALA A 473 -5.79 -1.15 -28.39
C ALA A 473 -4.78 -2.06 -27.65
N THR A 474 -3.50 -1.94 -27.98
CA THR A 474 -2.41 -2.65 -27.29
C THR A 474 -2.30 -2.23 -25.83
N LEU A 475 -2.36 -0.93 -25.57
CA LEU A 475 -2.33 -0.38 -24.22
C LEU A 475 -3.50 -0.89 -23.39
N GLN A 476 -4.72 -0.86 -23.94
CA GLN A 476 -5.92 -1.36 -23.25
C GLN A 476 -5.83 -2.87 -22.94
N ARG A 477 -5.30 -3.68 -23.86
CA ARG A 477 -5.02 -5.10 -23.60
C ARG A 477 -4.02 -5.30 -22.46
N ALA A 478 -2.94 -4.52 -22.44
CA ALA A 478 -1.94 -4.54 -21.37
C ALA A 478 -2.55 -4.16 -20.02
N LEU A 479 -3.35 -3.09 -19.96
CA LEU A 479 -4.08 -2.68 -18.76
C LEU A 479 -5.06 -3.76 -18.28
N GLY A 480 -5.73 -4.46 -19.20
CA GLY A 480 -6.59 -5.60 -18.89
C GLY A 480 -5.83 -6.74 -18.22
N VAL A 481 -4.59 -7.03 -18.66
CA VAL A 481 -3.71 -8.00 -18.01
C VAL A 481 -3.34 -7.56 -16.60
N VAL A 482 -2.89 -6.32 -16.41
CA VAL A 482 -2.50 -5.79 -15.09
C VAL A 482 -3.67 -5.83 -14.11
N ARG A 483 -4.89 -5.46 -14.56
CA ARG A 483 -6.13 -5.56 -13.77
C ARG A 483 -6.43 -7.02 -13.37
N ARG A 484 -6.27 -7.99 -14.29
CA ARG A 484 -6.46 -9.41 -14.00
C ARG A 484 -5.46 -9.93 -12.97
N LEU A 485 -4.24 -9.45 -12.99
CA LEU A 485 -3.21 -9.73 -11.97
C LEU A 485 -3.52 -9.08 -10.61
N ARG A 486 -4.58 -8.25 -10.51
CA ARG A 486 -4.93 -7.47 -9.32
C ARG A 486 -3.80 -6.54 -8.88
N LYS A 487 -3.10 -5.98 -9.85
CA LYS A 487 -2.07 -4.97 -9.64
C LYS A 487 -2.56 -3.61 -10.12
N THR A 488 -1.98 -2.56 -9.57
CA THR A 488 -2.26 -1.18 -9.94
C THR A 488 -1.38 -0.81 -11.15
N PRO A 489 -1.94 -0.41 -12.29
CA PRO A 489 -1.17 0.10 -13.41
C PRO A 489 -0.83 1.58 -13.23
N ILE A 490 0.34 2.00 -13.68
CA ILE A 490 0.60 3.36 -14.14
C ILE A 490 0.95 3.31 -15.64
N VAL A 491 0.63 4.37 -16.36
CA VAL A 491 0.96 4.47 -17.78
C VAL A 491 2.00 5.57 -17.97
N VAL A 492 3.08 5.24 -18.64
CA VAL A 492 4.17 6.18 -18.92
C VAL A 492 4.56 6.11 -20.40
N ASN A 493 5.05 7.20 -20.95
CA ASN A 493 5.62 7.23 -22.27
C ASN A 493 7.08 6.75 -22.26
N ASP A 494 7.53 6.30 -23.41
CA ASP A 494 8.85 5.70 -23.55
C ASP A 494 9.99 6.70 -23.30
N SER A 495 10.93 6.30 -22.51
CA SER A 495 12.20 6.97 -22.29
C SER A 495 13.20 5.99 -21.70
N ARG A 496 14.49 6.33 -21.68
CA ARG A 496 15.49 5.48 -21.00
C ARG A 496 15.26 5.49 -19.48
N GLY A 497 14.96 4.32 -18.93
CA GLY A 497 14.64 4.15 -17.51
C GLY A 497 13.21 4.56 -17.13
N PHE A 498 12.39 4.91 -18.12
CA PHE A 498 10.98 5.26 -17.94
C PHE A 498 10.78 6.32 -16.85
N PHE A 499 9.74 6.18 -16.02
CA PHE A 499 9.56 7.02 -14.86
C PHE A 499 10.24 6.43 -13.61
N THR A 500 9.90 5.19 -13.27
CA THR A 500 10.26 4.65 -11.96
C THR A 500 11.75 4.38 -11.79
N SER A 501 12.41 3.75 -12.76
CA SER A 501 13.86 3.49 -12.69
C SER A 501 14.68 4.78 -12.77
N ARG A 502 14.21 5.78 -13.52
CA ARG A 502 14.83 7.08 -13.62
C ARG A 502 14.80 7.81 -12.27
N VAL A 503 13.63 7.88 -11.64
CA VAL A 503 13.45 8.61 -10.38
C VAL A 503 14.16 7.93 -9.21
N ILE A 504 14.03 6.60 -9.04
CA ILE A 504 14.72 5.88 -7.95
C ILE A 504 16.25 5.95 -8.10
N GLY A 505 16.73 6.05 -9.35
CA GLY A 505 18.15 6.26 -9.65
C GLY A 505 18.69 7.54 -9.02
N THR A 506 17.89 8.62 -9.01
CA THR A 506 18.31 9.88 -8.37
C THR A 506 18.42 9.75 -6.86
N PHE A 507 17.48 9.06 -6.20
CA PHE A 507 17.51 8.77 -4.77
C PHE A 507 18.75 7.97 -4.37
N THR A 508 19.02 6.87 -5.07
CA THR A 508 20.16 6.01 -4.76
C THR A 508 21.49 6.71 -5.00
N ASN A 509 21.62 7.46 -6.10
CA ASN A 509 22.80 8.25 -6.39
C ASN A 509 23.01 9.37 -5.36
N GLU A 510 21.95 10.02 -4.90
CA GLU A 510 22.04 11.05 -3.87
C GLU A 510 22.55 10.49 -2.54
N GLY A 511 22.03 9.32 -2.11
CA GLY A 511 22.54 8.63 -0.91
C GLY A 511 24.02 8.29 -1.00
N VAL A 512 24.48 7.81 -2.17
CA VAL A 512 25.90 7.51 -2.40
C VAL A 512 26.76 8.78 -2.52
N SER A 513 26.20 9.88 -3.04
CA SER A 513 26.87 11.19 -3.08
C SER A 513 27.15 11.73 -1.67
N MET A 514 26.20 11.57 -0.76
CA MET A 514 26.41 11.96 0.65
C MET A 514 27.58 11.20 1.27
N LEU A 515 27.79 9.93 0.89
CA LEU A 515 28.95 9.16 1.34
C LEU A 515 30.25 9.74 0.76
N ALA A 516 30.26 10.15 -0.53
CA ALA A 516 31.40 10.83 -1.16
C ALA A 516 31.74 12.17 -0.47
N GLU A 517 30.74 12.86 0.08
CA GLU A 517 30.88 14.10 0.84
C GLU A 517 31.38 13.87 2.28
N GLY A 518 31.66 12.64 2.68
CA GLY A 518 32.17 12.27 3.99
C GLY A 518 31.09 12.18 5.09
N ILE A 519 29.82 12.12 4.75
CA ILE A 519 28.75 11.90 5.71
C ILE A 519 28.78 10.45 6.19
N PRO A 520 28.68 10.17 7.51
CA PRO A 520 28.71 8.81 8.02
C PRO A 520 27.59 7.94 7.42
N ALA A 521 27.93 6.75 6.92
CA ALA A 521 26.97 5.83 6.30
C ALA A 521 25.76 5.54 7.20
N ALA A 522 25.97 5.38 8.51
CA ALA A 522 24.87 5.18 9.47
C ALA A 522 23.92 6.39 9.55
N THR A 523 24.42 7.62 9.40
CA THR A 523 23.62 8.86 9.39
C THR A 523 22.79 8.92 8.10
N ILE A 524 23.37 8.57 6.95
CA ILE A 524 22.67 8.51 5.65
C ILE A 524 21.51 7.51 5.73
N GLU A 525 21.75 6.31 6.28
CA GLU A 525 20.75 5.27 6.45
C GLU A 525 19.62 5.69 7.42
N GLN A 526 19.97 6.41 8.48
CA GLN A 526 18.98 6.96 9.40
C GLN A 526 18.15 8.08 8.75
N ALA A 527 18.77 8.95 7.95
CA ALA A 527 18.07 10.03 7.26
C ALA A 527 17.01 9.49 6.30
N SER A 528 17.35 8.51 5.44
CA SER A 528 16.40 7.87 4.53
C SER A 528 15.27 7.15 5.29
N SER A 529 15.60 6.42 6.36
CA SER A 529 14.60 5.71 7.17
C SER A 529 13.65 6.68 7.87
N GLN A 530 14.15 7.76 8.43
CA GLN A 530 13.35 8.77 9.15
C GLN A 530 12.58 9.69 8.19
N ALA A 531 13.03 9.87 6.95
CA ALA A 531 12.23 10.48 5.90
C ALA A 531 10.98 9.64 5.54
N GLY A 532 11.00 8.34 5.85
CA GLY A 532 9.86 7.44 5.67
C GLY A 532 10.03 6.40 4.56
N TYR A 533 11.22 6.28 3.98
CA TYR A 533 11.49 5.25 2.97
C TYR A 533 11.43 3.83 3.57
N PRO A 534 10.83 2.85 2.85
CA PRO A 534 10.68 1.48 3.34
C PRO A 534 12.02 0.75 3.48
N ALA A 535 13.01 1.10 2.66
CA ALA A 535 14.38 0.60 2.74
C ALA A 535 15.38 1.77 2.88
N PRO A 536 16.40 1.64 3.75
CA PRO A 536 17.49 2.61 3.79
C PRO A 536 18.25 2.65 2.46
N VAL A 537 18.78 3.82 2.08
CA VAL A 537 19.26 4.07 0.71
C VAL A 537 20.47 3.22 0.27
N LEU A 538 21.48 3.06 1.14
CA LEU A 538 22.64 2.23 0.82
C LEU A 538 22.28 0.74 0.80
N ALA A 539 21.36 0.32 1.70
CA ALA A 539 20.82 -1.01 1.68
C ALA A 539 20.03 -1.31 0.39
N LEU A 540 19.26 -0.34 -0.11
CA LEU A 540 18.56 -0.47 -1.38
C LEU A 540 19.53 -0.57 -2.57
N MET A 541 20.59 0.23 -2.57
CA MET A 541 21.63 0.15 -3.60
C MET A 541 22.28 -1.25 -3.65
N ASP A 542 22.54 -1.86 -2.50
CA ASP A 542 23.05 -3.24 -2.43
C ASP A 542 22.05 -4.26 -3.00
N GLU A 543 20.77 -4.10 -2.75
CA GLU A 543 19.70 -4.98 -3.31
C GLU A 543 19.62 -4.87 -4.84
N LEU A 544 19.78 -3.65 -5.40
CA LEU A 544 19.80 -3.40 -6.84
C LEU A 544 21.12 -3.86 -7.49
N THR A 545 22.15 -4.07 -6.72
CA THR A 545 23.56 -4.32 -7.10
C THR A 545 24.24 -3.09 -7.74
N LEU A 546 25.46 -2.78 -7.32
CA LEU A 546 26.21 -1.61 -7.79
C LEU A 546 26.63 -1.73 -9.28
N THR A 547 26.64 -2.93 -9.81
CA THR A 547 26.95 -3.18 -11.22
C THR A 547 25.84 -2.69 -12.15
N LEU A 548 24.58 -2.67 -11.70
CA LEU A 548 23.45 -2.18 -12.49
C LEU A 548 23.53 -0.66 -12.74
N PRO A 549 23.60 0.22 -11.72
CA PRO A 549 23.75 1.66 -11.95
C PRO A 549 25.04 1.99 -12.73
N ARG A 550 26.15 1.26 -12.54
CA ARG A 550 27.35 1.43 -13.34
C ARG A 550 27.09 1.14 -14.84
N LYS A 551 26.38 0.04 -15.14
CA LYS A 551 26.00 -0.30 -16.52
C LYS A 551 25.10 0.77 -17.13
N ILE A 552 24.04 1.17 -16.43
CA ILE A 552 23.10 2.21 -16.87
C ILE A 552 23.84 3.51 -17.16
N ARG A 553 24.74 3.93 -16.27
CA ARG A 553 25.58 5.12 -16.45
C ARG A 553 26.42 5.04 -17.73
N GLN A 554 27.11 3.93 -17.94
CA GLN A 554 27.96 3.71 -19.12
C GLN A 554 27.14 3.78 -20.42
N GLU A 555 25.99 3.13 -20.45
CA GLU A 555 25.11 3.15 -21.61
C GLU A 555 24.52 4.55 -21.86
N THR A 556 24.14 5.26 -20.80
CA THR A 556 23.60 6.63 -20.90
C THR A 556 24.68 7.60 -21.35
N ALA A 557 25.89 7.50 -20.81
CA ALA A 557 27.02 8.31 -21.24
C ALA A 557 27.34 8.10 -22.71
N ALA A 558 27.39 6.86 -23.18
CA ALA A 558 27.62 6.52 -24.57
C ALA A 558 26.53 7.08 -25.49
N ALA A 559 25.26 6.94 -25.08
CA ALA A 559 24.12 7.49 -25.84
C ALA A 559 24.14 9.04 -25.90
N THR A 560 24.46 9.70 -24.79
CA THR A 560 24.60 11.17 -24.74
C THR A 560 25.68 11.68 -25.71
N VAL A 561 26.85 11.03 -25.67
CA VAL A 561 27.97 11.41 -26.58
C VAL A 561 27.61 11.13 -28.05
N ALA A 562 26.97 10.00 -28.33
CA ALA A 562 26.52 9.65 -29.68
C ALA A 562 25.50 10.65 -30.23
N ALA A 563 24.67 11.24 -29.38
CA ALA A 563 23.74 12.33 -29.72
C ALA A 563 24.39 13.72 -29.77
N GLY A 564 25.73 13.83 -29.62
CA GLY A 564 26.47 15.09 -29.67
C GLY A 564 26.43 15.90 -28.36
N GLY A 565 25.91 15.33 -27.26
CA GLY A 565 25.89 15.95 -25.93
C GLY A 565 27.18 15.72 -25.14
N THR A 566 27.29 16.40 -24.00
CA THR A 566 28.40 16.25 -23.06
C THR A 566 27.92 15.48 -21.82
N TRP A 567 28.63 14.41 -21.48
CA TRP A 567 28.40 13.65 -20.26
C TRP A 567 29.09 14.33 -19.07
N HIS A 568 28.36 14.49 -17.98
CA HIS A 568 28.90 14.97 -16.70
C HIS A 568 28.82 13.85 -15.67
N PRO A 569 29.96 13.41 -15.08
CA PRO A 569 29.97 12.38 -14.05
C PRO A 569 29.27 12.86 -12.78
N HIS A 570 28.58 11.93 -12.08
CA HIS A 570 27.94 12.16 -10.80
C HIS A 570 28.90 11.84 -9.65
N ALA A 571 28.78 12.52 -8.50
CA ALA A 571 29.66 12.26 -7.34
C ALA A 571 29.58 10.82 -6.84
N ALA A 572 28.43 10.14 -7.02
CA ALA A 572 28.24 8.73 -6.69
C ALA A 572 29.12 7.77 -7.54
N ASP A 573 29.48 8.19 -8.77
CA ASP A 573 30.16 7.31 -9.75
C ASP A 573 31.48 6.77 -9.20
N ALA A 574 32.29 7.67 -8.64
CA ALA A 574 33.59 7.29 -8.06
C ALA A 574 33.47 6.32 -6.88
N VAL A 575 32.44 6.49 -6.05
CA VAL A 575 32.18 5.59 -4.92
C VAL A 575 31.78 4.20 -5.42
N ILE A 576 30.86 4.15 -6.41
CA ILE A 576 30.40 2.89 -7.00
C ILE A 576 31.57 2.14 -7.64
N ASP A 577 32.40 2.83 -8.42
CA ASP A 577 33.56 2.23 -9.09
C ASP A 577 34.57 1.68 -8.07
N ARG A 578 34.89 2.43 -7.03
CA ARG A 578 35.80 1.97 -5.97
C ARG A 578 35.22 0.77 -5.21
N MET A 579 33.92 0.78 -4.90
CA MET A 579 33.27 -0.36 -4.23
C MET A 579 33.41 -1.64 -5.06
N ILE A 580 33.27 -1.56 -6.38
CA ILE A 580 33.35 -2.72 -7.25
C ILE A 580 34.80 -3.10 -7.52
N ASP A 581 35.64 -2.15 -7.97
CA ASP A 581 36.95 -2.43 -8.56
C ASP A 581 38.07 -2.52 -7.52
N GLU A 582 38.05 -1.68 -6.47
CA GLU A 582 39.07 -1.71 -5.42
C GLU A 582 38.71 -2.69 -4.29
N PHE A 583 37.44 -2.74 -3.88
CA PHE A 583 37.03 -3.50 -2.70
C PHE A 583 36.34 -4.83 -3.03
N GLY A 584 35.99 -5.10 -4.31
CA GLY A 584 35.33 -6.34 -4.73
C GLY A 584 33.93 -6.50 -4.11
N ARG A 585 33.19 -5.38 -3.89
CA ARG A 585 31.92 -5.34 -3.19
C ARG A 585 30.78 -4.87 -4.11
N PRO A 586 30.32 -5.73 -5.04
CA PRO A 586 29.34 -5.32 -6.06
C PRO A 586 27.88 -5.26 -5.55
N GLY A 587 27.62 -5.59 -4.31
CA GLY A 587 26.29 -5.62 -3.71
C GLY A 587 25.89 -7.01 -3.19
N ARG A 588 24.63 -7.14 -2.78
CA ARG A 588 24.10 -8.35 -2.14
C ARG A 588 24.29 -9.62 -2.97
N SER A 589 24.03 -9.56 -4.28
CA SER A 589 24.16 -10.72 -5.18
C SER A 589 25.59 -11.25 -5.28
N GLY A 590 26.59 -10.38 -5.07
CA GLY A 590 28.01 -10.72 -4.96
C GLY A 590 28.45 -11.07 -3.53
N GLY A 591 27.53 -11.11 -2.57
CA GLY A 591 27.81 -11.45 -1.17
C GLY A 591 28.40 -10.31 -0.32
N ALA A 592 28.66 -9.13 -0.89
CA ALA A 592 29.21 -7.96 -0.21
C ALA A 592 28.90 -6.67 -0.97
N GLY A 593 28.52 -5.62 -0.27
CA GLY A 593 28.22 -4.28 -0.80
C GLY A 593 28.57 -3.21 0.22
N PHE A 594 27.74 -2.19 0.37
CA PHE A 594 27.81 -1.24 1.50
C PHE A 594 27.59 -1.96 2.84
N TYR A 595 26.96 -3.13 2.77
CA TYR A 595 26.77 -4.03 3.92
C TYR A 595 27.59 -5.30 3.77
N ASP A 596 27.91 -5.89 4.92
CA ASP A 596 28.33 -7.28 5.01
C ASP A 596 27.12 -8.20 5.03
N TYR A 597 27.23 -9.38 4.42
CA TYR A 597 26.17 -10.38 4.34
C TYR A 597 26.66 -11.72 4.92
N GLN A 598 25.79 -12.36 5.71
CA GLN A 598 26.01 -13.71 6.25
C GLN A 598 24.75 -14.53 5.93
N ASP A 599 24.91 -15.66 5.28
CA ASP A 599 23.81 -16.52 4.82
C ASP A 599 22.72 -15.75 4.04
N GLY A 600 23.15 -14.80 3.18
CA GLY A 600 22.28 -13.95 2.39
C GLY A 600 21.50 -12.89 3.18
N LYS A 601 21.76 -12.74 4.48
CA LYS A 601 21.17 -11.72 5.34
C LYS A 601 22.18 -10.60 5.65
N ARG A 602 21.70 -9.38 5.70
CA ARG A 602 22.51 -8.22 6.12
C ARG A 602 23.00 -8.40 7.55
N ALA A 603 24.31 -8.32 7.75
CA ALA A 603 24.95 -8.40 9.06
C ALA A 603 25.19 -7.00 9.66
N GLY A 604 25.65 -6.04 8.87
CA GLY A 604 25.90 -4.65 9.29
C GLY A 604 26.54 -3.85 8.17
N LEU A 605 26.64 -2.52 8.34
CA LEU A 605 27.40 -1.66 7.44
C LEU A 605 28.88 -2.10 7.45
N TRP A 606 29.49 -2.17 6.27
CA TRP A 606 30.89 -2.51 6.15
C TRP A 606 31.80 -1.48 6.86
N PRO A 607 32.64 -1.89 7.81
CA PRO A 607 33.49 -0.95 8.56
C PRO A 607 34.41 -0.11 7.68
N GLY A 608 34.86 -0.65 6.55
CA GLY A 608 35.71 0.04 5.57
C GLY A 608 35.07 1.29 4.96
N LEU A 609 33.75 1.50 5.07
CA LEU A 609 33.11 2.72 4.61
C LEU A 609 33.65 3.95 5.34
N ARG A 610 33.86 3.84 6.65
CA ARG A 610 34.43 4.91 7.45
C ARG A 610 35.88 5.19 7.11
N GLU A 611 36.64 4.14 6.85
CA GLU A 611 38.07 4.22 6.57
C GLU A 611 38.36 4.81 5.18
N ASN A 612 37.52 4.49 4.19
CA ASN A 612 37.80 4.81 2.79
C ASN A 612 37.02 6.03 2.24
N PHE A 613 35.88 6.37 2.86
CA PHE A 613 35.04 7.50 2.44
C PHE A 613 34.88 8.58 3.51
N GLY A 614 35.63 8.49 4.61
CA GLY A 614 35.60 9.48 5.67
C GLY A 614 34.56 9.17 6.75
N GLY A 615 33.51 9.93 6.89
CA GLY A 615 32.51 9.79 7.96
C GLY A 615 32.78 10.77 9.11
N THR A 616 33.41 11.89 8.78
CA THR A 616 33.74 12.99 9.71
C THR A 616 32.94 14.26 9.42
N ASN A 617 32.21 14.34 8.30
CA ASN A 617 31.34 15.48 8.04
C ASN A 617 30.06 15.35 8.87
N LEU A 618 30.05 16.05 10.00
CA LEU A 618 28.92 16.11 10.94
C LEU A 618 28.21 17.48 10.90
N ASP A 619 28.67 18.39 10.05
CA ASP A 619 28.17 19.78 10.01
C ASP A 619 26.95 19.92 9.10
N THR A 620 26.68 18.94 8.22
CA THR A 620 25.48 18.93 7.39
C THR A 620 24.23 18.70 8.24
N PRO A 621 23.25 19.62 8.21
CA PRO A 621 22.02 19.46 8.98
C PRO A 621 21.30 18.14 8.61
N PHE A 622 20.83 17.41 9.61
CA PHE A 622 20.16 16.11 9.39
C PHE A 622 18.89 16.26 8.53
N GLU A 623 18.19 17.36 8.68
CA GLU A 623 17.02 17.71 7.87
C GLU A 623 17.40 17.89 6.38
N ASP A 624 18.53 18.53 6.08
CA ASP A 624 19.03 18.64 4.70
C ASP A 624 19.25 17.26 4.08
N LEU A 625 19.74 16.27 4.86
CA LEU A 625 19.94 14.91 4.36
C LEU A 625 18.60 14.23 3.98
N GLN A 626 17.57 14.44 4.79
CA GLN A 626 16.24 13.91 4.52
C GLN A 626 15.61 14.59 3.29
N GLU A 627 15.66 15.91 3.26
CA GLU A 627 15.08 16.68 2.16
C GLU A 627 15.81 16.49 0.84
N ARG A 628 17.14 16.35 0.84
CA ARG A 628 17.90 16.02 -0.39
C ARG A 628 17.32 14.78 -1.08
N MET A 629 17.01 13.72 -0.32
CA MET A 629 16.43 12.50 -0.87
C MET A 629 15.00 12.72 -1.40
N LEU A 630 14.16 13.44 -0.65
CA LEU A 630 12.78 13.73 -1.07
C LEU A 630 12.72 14.68 -2.27
N PHE A 631 13.54 15.73 -2.25
CA PHE A 631 13.55 16.76 -3.29
C PHE A 631 14.10 16.24 -4.62
N ILE A 632 15.15 15.41 -4.59
CA ILE A 632 15.76 14.94 -5.83
C ILE A 632 14.77 14.09 -6.65
N GLU A 633 13.98 13.22 -6.00
CA GLU A 633 12.95 12.44 -6.67
C GLU A 633 11.76 13.31 -7.12
N ALA A 634 11.35 14.27 -6.30
CA ALA A 634 10.26 15.17 -6.63
C ALA A 634 10.64 16.08 -7.84
N VAL A 635 11.83 16.65 -7.84
CA VAL A 635 12.35 17.49 -8.94
C VAL A 635 12.48 16.68 -10.24
N GLU A 636 13.00 15.45 -10.17
CA GLU A 636 13.12 14.58 -11.33
C GLU A 636 11.75 14.15 -11.89
N SER A 637 10.75 13.96 -11.00
CA SER A 637 9.38 13.66 -11.43
C SER A 637 8.74 14.83 -12.18
N VAL A 638 9.04 16.07 -11.80
CA VAL A 638 8.61 17.25 -12.57
C VAL A 638 9.31 17.29 -13.94
N ARG A 639 10.60 16.92 -14.04
CA ARG A 639 11.29 16.79 -15.32
C ARG A 639 10.64 15.71 -16.20
N CYS A 640 10.22 14.59 -15.62
CA CYS A 640 9.49 13.56 -16.35
C CYS A 640 8.16 14.08 -16.94
N LEU A 641 7.44 14.96 -16.23
CA LEU A 641 6.26 15.65 -16.77
C LEU A 641 6.63 16.64 -17.87
N GLU A 642 7.68 17.44 -17.66
CA GLU A 642 8.14 18.46 -18.59
C GLU A 642 8.60 17.86 -19.93
N GLU A 643 9.20 16.69 -19.87
CA GLU A 643 9.69 15.93 -21.03
C GLU A 643 8.62 15.00 -21.65
N GLY A 644 7.42 14.94 -21.07
CA GLY A 644 6.32 14.09 -21.56
C GLY A 644 6.53 12.59 -21.31
N VAL A 645 7.37 12.21 -20.35
CA VAL A 645 7.47 10.81 -19.87
C VAL A 645 6.25 10.44 -19.06
N LEU A 646 5.70 11.41 -18.34
CA LEU A 646 4.46 11.32 -17.59
C LEU A 646 3.42 12.28 -18.18
N ASP A 647 2.18 11.82 -18.31
CA ASP A 647 1.03 12.63 -18.69
C ASP A 647 0.04 12.85 -17.53
N SER A 648 0.28 12.19 -16.38
CA SER A 648 -0.65 12.14 -15.27
C SER A 648 0.04 12.33 -13.92
N VAL A 649 -0.52 13.24 -13.11
CA VAL A 649 -0.11 13.46 -11.72
C VAL A 649 -0.44 12.23 -10.86
N VAL A 650 -1.57 11.58 -11.15
CA VAL A 650 -1.96 10.33 -10.46
C VAL A 650 -0.90 9.25 -10.67
N ASP A 651 -0.41 9.07 -11.92
CA ASP A 651 0.64 8.08 -12.22
C ASP A 651 1.95 8.39 -11.52
N ALA A 652 2.33 9.66 -11.45
CA ALA A 652 3.52 10.10 -10.73
C ALA A 652 3.41 9.77 -9.23
N ASN A 653 2.30 10.14 -8.58
CA ASN A 653 2.10 9.92 -7.15
C ASN A 653 2.00 8.42 -6.80
N VAL A 654 1.15 7.68 -7.52
CA VAL A 654 0.95 6.23 -7.31
C VAL A 654 2.23 5.47 -7.64
N GLY A 655 2.87 5.77 -8.77
CA GLY A 655 4.11 5.12 -9.20
C GLY A 655 5.26 5.34 -8.24
N SER A 656 5.42 6.54 -7.72
CA SER A 656 6.46 6.84 -6.73
C SER A 656 6.26 6.09 -5.41
N ILE A 657 5.04 6.01 -4.89
CA ILE A 657 4.77 5.31 -3.62
C ILE A 657 4.84 3.79 -3.80
N LEU A 658 4.08 3.24 -4.76
CA LEU A 658 3.89 1.81 -4.89
C LEU A 658 5.03 1.11 -5.64
N GLY A 659 5.74 1.82 -6.52
CA GLY A 659 6.83 1.28 -7.35
C GLY A 659 8.20 1.43 -6.72
N ILE A 660 8.53 2.63 -6.25
CA ILE A 660 9.88 2.96 -5.80
C ILE A 660 9.99 3.30 -4.31
N GLY A 661 8.87 3.26 -3.60
CA GLY A 661 8.85 3.39 -2.14
C GLY A 661 9.02 4.81 -1.62
N TYR A 662 8.66 5.82 -2.43
CA TYR A 662 8.57 7.19 -1.94
C TYR A 662 7.65 7.25 -0.71
N PRO A 663 7.96 8.04 0.31
CA PRO A 663 7.23 8.00 1.57
C PRO A 663 5.74 8.29 1.44
N ALA A 664 4.88 7.38 1.87
CA ALA A 664 3.43 7.49 1.68
C ALA A 664 2.79 8.71 2.39
N TRP A 665 3.41 9.20 3.49
CA TRP A 665 2.93 10.38 4.21
C TRP A 665 2.95 11.67 3.36
N THR A 666 3.74 11.68 2.29
CA THR A 666 3.85 12.81 1.35
C THR A 666 2.68 12.88 0.37
N GLY A 667 1.99 11.76 0.12
CA GLY A 667 1.00 11.63 -0.93
C GLY A 667 1.58 11.37 -2.33
N GLY A 668 2.90 11.17 -2.44
CA GLY A 668 3.63 11.00 -3.70
C GLY A 668 4.44 12.24 -4.07
N VAL A 669 5.27 12.10 -5.09
CA VAL A 669 6.30 13.09 -5.47
C VAL A 669 5.73 14.47 -5.82
N LEU A 670 4.60 14.54 -6.52
CA LEU A 670 4.00 15.82 -6.92
C LEU A 670 3.07 16.38 -5.84
N GLN A 671 2.40 15.50 -5.08
CA GLN A 671 1.63 15.92 -3.91
C GLN A 671 2.54 16.48 -2.82
N TYR A 672 3.74 15.95 -2.65
CA TYR A 672 4.75 16.49 -1.75
C TYR A 672 5.09 17.96 -2.08
N ILE A 673 5.22 18.27 -3.37
CA ILE A 673 5.45 19.66 -3.85
C ILE A 673 4.23 20.54 -3.51
N ASN A 674 3.02 20.06 -3.83
CA ASN A 674 1.78 20.79 -3.56
C ASN A 674 1.59 21.14 -2.09
N GLN A 675 1.93 20.19 -1.20
CA GLN A 675 1.72 20.26 0.24
C GLN A 675 2.96 20.70 1.03
N TYR A 676 4.04 21.09 0.35
CA TYR A 676 5.22 21.62 1.02
C TYR A 676 4.88 22.90 1.78
N GLU A 677 5.64 23.21 2.84
CA GLU A 677 5.44 24.45 3.59
C GLU A 677 5.59 25.68 2.67
N GLY A 678 4.55 26.51 2.59
CA GLY A 678 4.48 27.62 1.63
C GLY A 678 4.12 27.20 0.20
N GLY A 679 3.66 25.95 -0.03
CA GLY A 679 3.26 25.43 -1.34
C GLY A 679 4.39 25.40 -2.34
N LEU A 680 4.06 25.50 -3.65
CA LEU A 680 5.04 25.50 -4.73
C LEU A 680 6.13 26.57 -4.55
N PRO A 681 5.81 27.84 -4.18
CA PRO A 681 6.82 28.86 -3.93
C PRO A 681 7.78 28.47 -2.80
N GLY A 682 7.28 27.89 -1.72
CA GLY A 682 8.10 27.40 -0.60
C GLY A 682 9.03 26.28 -1.02
N PHE A 683 8.51 25.28 -1.78
CA PHE A 683 9.32 24.21 -2.32
C PHE A 683 10.43 24.74 -3.25
N ILE A 684 10.11 25.68 -4.16
CA ILE A 684 11.09 26.32 -5.05
C ILE A 684 12.17 27.03 -4.27
N ALA A 685 11.80 27.81 -3.26
CA ALA A 685 12.76 28.51 -2.42
C ALA A 685 13.73 27.53 -1.75
N ARG A 686 13.21 26.43 -1.19
CA ARG A 686 14.05 25.41 -0.56
C ARG A 686 14.91 24.64 -1.58
N ALA A 687 14.37 24.30 -2.74
CA ALA A 687 15.11 23.65 -3.82
C ALA A 687 16.32 24.50 -4.26
N ARG A 688 16.17 25.83 -4.36
CA ARG A 688 17.27 26.73 -4.68
C ARG A 688 18.36 26.74 -3.59
N VAL A 689 17.99 26.70 -2.33
CA VAL A 689 18.95 26.56 -1.21
C VAL A 689 19.71 25.24 -1.30
N LEU A 690 19.01 24.14 -1.62
CA LEU A 690 19.66 22.84 -1.81
C LEU A 690 20.58 22.85 -3.04
N ALA A 691 20.17 23.51 -4.13
CA ALA A 691 20.98 23.67 -5.33
C ALA A 691 22.28 24.46 -5.06
N GLU A 692 22.18 25.56 -4.32
CA GLU A 692 23.34 26.36 -3.94
C GLU A 692 24.34 25.55 -3.06
N ARG A 693 23.84 24.74 -2.13
CA ARG A 693 24.67 23.99 -1.18
C ARG A 693 25.23 22.70 -1.76
N TYR A 694 24.42 21.99 -2.55
CA TYR A 694 24.69 20.58 -2.90
C TYR A 694 24.74 20.34 -4.42
N GLY A 695 24.49 21.37 -5.24
CA GLY A 695 24.65 21.32 -6.70
C GLY A 695 23.36 21.41 -7.50
N ASP A 696 23.49 21.76 -8.77
CA ASP A 696 22.42 22.16 -9.69
C ASP A 696 21.35 21.08 -9.95
N ARG A 697 21.59 19.84 -9.54
CA ARG A 697 20.60 18.75 -9.65
C ARG A 697 19.30 19.04 -8.91
N PHE A 698 19.34 19.91 -7.90
CA PHE A 698 18.16 20.38 -7.15
C PHE A 698 17.50 21.61 -7.77
N SER A 699 18.05 22.20 -8.84
CA SER A 699 17.46 23.38 -9.47
C SER A 699 16.02 23.11 -9.92
N PRO A 700 15.07 24.00 -9.56
CA PRO A 700 13.67 23.82 -9.93
C PRO A 700 13.48 23.80 -11.45
N PRO A 701 12.78 22.80 -12.02
CA PRO A 701 12.42 22.76 -13.43
C PRO A 701 11.54 23.95 -13.83
N GLN A 702 11.54 24.30 -15.12
CA GLN A 702 10.77 25.45 -15.61
C GLN A 702 9.27 25.27 -15.44
N LEU A 703 8.74 24.05 -15.66
CA LEU A 703 7.33 23.74 -15.44
C LEU A 703 6.89 24.05 -14.00
N LEU A 704 7.71 23.69 -12.99
CA LEU A 704 7.43 23.97 -11.59
C LEU A 704 7.38 25.49 -11.31
N VAL A 705 8.35 26.24 -11.83
CA VAL A 705 8.40 27.70 -11.66
C VAL A 705 7.19 28.34 -12.35
N ALA A 706 6.87 27.94 -13.59
CA ALA A 706 5.75 28.48 -14.34
C ALA A 706 4.39 28.20 -13.65
N LYS A 707 4.21 27.01 -13.05
CA LYS A 707 2.99 26.71 -12.26
C LYS A 707 2.90 27.58 -11.01
N ALA A 708 4.01 27.74 -10.28
CA ALA A 708 4.04 28.60 -9.10
C ALA A 708 3.69 30.06 -9.42
N ASP A 709 4.24 30.59 -10.52
CA ASP A 709 3.97 31.97 -10.99
C ASP A 709 2.49 32.18 -11.36
N ARG A 710 1.78 31.12 -11.80
CA ARG A 710 0.35 31.16 -12.10
C ARG A 710 -0.54 30.80 -10.92
N GLY A 711 0.03 30.38 -9.79
CA GLY A 711 -0.74 29.90 -8.65
C GLY A 711 -1.44 28.56 -8.89
N GLU A 712 -0.94 27.76 -9.81
CA GLU A 712 -1.48 26.43 -10.16
C GLU A 712 -0.82 25.33 -9.35
N LEU A 713 -1.58 24.27 -9.03
CA LEU A 713 -1.07 23.04 -8.42
C LEU A 713 -0.80 21.97 -9.50
N PHE A 714 -0.15 20.89 -9.09
CA PHE A 714 -0.13 19.65 -9.86
C PHE A 714 -1.42 18.87 -9.58
N GLU A 715 -2.31 18.77 -10.60
CA GLU A 715 -3.61 18.11 -10.55
C GLU A 715 -3.75 17.04 -11.64
#